data_89364c649f9457376c84253c55fe161c
#
_entry.id   89364c649f9457376c84253c55fe161c
#
_cell.length_a   1.000
_cell.length_b   1.000
_cell.length_c   1.000
_cell.angle_alpha   90.00
_cell.angle_beta   90.00
_cell.angle_gamma   90.00
#
_symmetry.space_group_name_H-M   'P 1'
#
loop_
_entity.id
_entity.type
_entity.pdbx_description
1 polymer ?
#
loop_
_entity_poly.entity_id
_entity_poly.type
_entity_poly.pdbx_seq_one_letter_code
_entity_poly.pdbx_strand_id
1 'polypeptide(L)'
;MSRENHIYEPDWSGRTDQLCSVNKPVIKKDALALVTGKPVYVDDLAPKDCLIVKVLRSPHANAIVKSVKKTAAERVPGIEAIYTWEDVPKQRFTMAGQTYPEPSPYDRLILDQHVRYVGDPVAIIAGKDEKCVDRARKLLKVEYEVLPAILDFHQSKDNELLVHPEESWKSLCPVGADNQRNLCASAEDHNGDVEAVLAECDEVVEHTYHVRAAQQAMMETFRTYCFMDTYGRLNVLSSTQIVYHARRILSNALGIPKSKIRVSKPRIGGGFGAKQTVVAEIFPAFVTWKTGKPSKMIFTREESQTASTPRHEMEVTIRLGAMKDGRIRAIDLYTLSNTGAYGEHGPTTVGLSGHKSIPMYGSLEAYRFAYDVVYSNVMSAGAYRGYGATQGIFAVESAVSEMAARLGIDPIRIREQNMVREGQFMPAYYGETANSCALDQCVERAKEMIGWDEKYPCRDMGNGKVRSVGIAMAMQGSCISNLDVGSATIKVNDDGGYTMLIAAADMGTGCDTILSQMAAECLECDVDDITVVGADTDTSPYDSGSYASSTTYITGKAVEKACMTLRKRICALAAERMNVPEDETEFTGTGVVHEKSGSSMTMEEIATAAMCNNGIALEATESNCSPVSPPPYMAGAVEIELDKETGEVRILDYAAVVDCGTVINPNLARVQVEGGLVQGIGMTLFENIQYTDKGQMINNSFMQYKVPTRLDMGKLRVEFRSSYEPTGPFGAKSIGAGTCNLQCDGSVVPRTADHERADCNGNCGKRMRVTILYLAAGNSRRFGENKLLYPLDGKAVYRHLLDRLAQIAGRHENWELLVVTQYERILEELAPLVKAGRLQTVFSPDSEKGISYTIRAGIEAAEKQNADACACFVADQPYLKEETAERFLESMEMQKAPLGCVFCGGESGNPAWFSKPYFSELKELSGDRGGKKVLKRHWESVIPFLVEAAWELKDLDRKEDLCCRDTGGCHE
;
A
#
# COMPACT_ATOMS: atom_id res chain seq x y z
N MET A 1 3.76 -53.20 -14.94
CA MET A 1 2.77 -52.57 -15.83
C MET A 1 2.14 -51.44 -15.04
N SER A 2 2.56 -50.21 -15.27
CA SER A 2 1.95 -49.01 -14.69
C SER A 2 0.61 -48.81 -15.37
N ARG A 3 -0.46 -48.94 -14.59
CA ARG A 3 -1.79 -48.44 -14.99
C ARG A 3 -1.67 -46.90 -14.95
N GLU A 4 -1.56 -46.27 -16.10
CA GLU A 4 -1.80 -44.86 -16.26
C GLU A 4 -3.28 -44.60 -15.85
N ASN A 5 -3.45 -44.08 -14.66
CA ASN A 5 -4.73 -43.51 -14.26
C ASN A 5 -4.93 -42.23 -15.07
N HIS A 6 -5.53 -42.34 -16.23
CA HIS A 6 -6.08 -41.17 -16.89
C HIS A 6 -7.19 -40.60 -16.01
N ILE A 7 -6.88 -39.57 -15.25
CA ILE A 7 -7.89 -38.73 -14.59
C ILE A 7 -8.67 -38.10 -15.76
N TYR A 8 -9.95 -38.39 -15.86
CA TYR A 8 -10.81 -37.76 -16.84
C TYR A 8 -10.92 -36.28 -16.48
N GLU A 9 -10.29 -35.43 -17.29
CA GLU A 9 -10.46 -33.98 -17.21
C GLU A 9 -11.62 -33.62 -18.17
N PRO A 10 -12.75 -33.10 -17.64
CA PRO A 10 -13.86 -32.73 -18.52
C PRO A 10 -13.44 -31.51 -19.36
N ASP A 11 -13.71 -31.59 -20.64
CA ASP A 11 -13.57 -30.45 -21.54
C ASP A 11 -14.82 -29.58 -21.45
N TRP A 12 -14.66 -28.42 -20.82
CA TRP A 12 -15.72 -27.41 -20.67
C TRP A 12 -15.77 -26.44 -21.86
N SER A 13 -14.87 -26.57 -22.84
CA SER A 13 -14.86 -25.70 -24.00
C SER A 13 -16.16 -25.85 -24.80
N GLY A 14 -16.76 -24.73 -25.18
CA GLY A 14 -18.05 -24.70 -25.88
C GLY A 14 -19.27 -24.98 -24.99
N ARG A 15 -19.12 -25.15 -23.68
CA ARG A 15 -20.22 -25.36 -22.72
C ARG A 15 -20.40 -24.22 -21.71
N THR A 16 -19.62 -23.17 -21.79
CA THR A 16 -19.63 -22.06 -20.81
C THR A 16 -20.99 -21.39 -20.64
N ASP A 17 -21.84 -21.41 -21.65
CA ASP A 17 -23.20 -20.87 -21.59
C ASP A 17 -24.22 -21.82 -20.92
N GLN A 18 -23.86 -23.09 -20.77
CA GLN A 18 -24.71 -24.13 -20.23
C GLN A 18 -24.44 -24.41 -18.74
N LEU A 19 -23.44 -23.78 -18.15
CA LEU A 19 -23.06 -23.97 -16.77
C LEU A 19 -24.16 -23.51 -15.81
N CYS A 20 -24.42 -24.30 -14.76
CA CYS A 20 -25.50 -24.07 -13.80
C CYS A 20 -25.07 -23.12 -12.66
N SER A 21 -23.87 -23.29 -12.13
CA SER A 21 -23.33 -22.53 -10.99
C SER A 21 -22.19 -21.58 -11.38
N VAL A 22 -21.29 -22.00 -12.25
CA VAL A 22 -20.21 -21.18 -12.78
C VAL A 22 -20.78 -20.13 -13.76
N ASN A 23 -20.17 -18.96 -13.79
CA ASN A 23 -20.64 -17.78 -14.51
C ASN A 23 -22.01 -17.24 -14.04
N LYS A 24 -22.40 -17.52 -12.79
CA LYS A 24 -23.62 -17.01 -12.17
C LYS A 24 -23.29 -16.02 -11.03
N PRO A 25 -24.15 -15.01 -10.80
CA PRO A 25 -23.94 -14.00 -9.75
C PRO A 25 -24.38 -14.51 -8.36
N VAL A 26 -23.79 -15.61 -7.93
CA VAL A 26 -24.11 -16.20 -6.61
C VAL A 26 -23.72 -15.23 -5.50
N ILE A 27 -24.58 -15.11 -4.48
CA ILE A 27 -24.33 -14.26 -3.32
C ILE A 27 -23.16 -14.85 -2.50
N LYS A 28 -22.27 -13.99 -2.03
CA LYS A 28 -21.12 -14.39 -1.21
C LYS A 28 -21.59 -15.14 0.04
N LYS A 29 -21.08 -16.34 0.28
CA LYS A 29 -21.55 -17.28 1.36
C LYS A 29 -21.55 -16.65 2.76
N ASP A 30 -20.62 -15.73 3.05
CA ASP A 30 -20.54 -15.03 4.33
C ASP A 30 -21.21 -13.64 4.34
N ALA A 31 -21.87 -13.24 3.26
CA ALA A 31 -22.45 -11.90 3.11
C ALA A 31 -23.40 -11.54 4.27
N LEU A 32 -24.29 -12.45 4.63
CA LEU A 32 -25.26 -12.22 5.71
C LEU A 32 -24.56 -12.04 7.07
N ALA A 33 -23.55 -12.85 7.37
CA ALA A 33 -22.77 -12.72 8.60
C ALA A 33 -22.08 -11.35 8.70
N LEU A 34 -21.48 -10.90 7.60
CA LEU A 34 -20.77 -9.61 7.55
C LEU A 34 -21.73 -8.43 7.70
N VAL A 35 -22.83 -8.39 6.95
CA VAL A 35 -23.76 -7.25 6.98
C VAL A 35 -24.59 -7.19 8.27
N THR A 36 -24.75 -8.29 8.98
CA THR A 36 -25.44 -8.35 10.28
C THR A 36 -24.49 -8.20 11.48
N GLY A 37 -23.19 -7.98 11.24
CA GLY A 37 -22.19 -7.73 12.29
C GLY A 37 -21.90 -8.96 13.18
N LYS A 38 -21.94 -10.17 12.63
CA LYS A 38 -21.54 -11.38 13.37
C LYS A 38 -20.06 -11.29 13.77
N PRO A 39 -19.68 -11.79 14.96
CA PRO A 39 -18.28 -11.84 15.40
C PRO A 39 -17.50 -12.87 14.57
N VAL A 40 -16.67 -12.41 13.66
CA VAL A 40 -15.97 -13.28 12.68
C VAL A 40 -14.48 -12.96 12.52
N TYR A 41 -14.00 -11.84 13.07
CA TYR A 41 -12.60 -11.40 12.98
C TYR A 41 -11.78 -11.84 14.20
N VAL A 42 -10.45 -11.76 14.10
CA VAL A 42 -9.54 -12.18 15.18
C VAL A 42 -9.90 -11.56 16.53
N ASP A 43 -10.16 -10.24 16.57
CA ASP A 43 -10.44 -9.53 17.83
C ASP A 43 -11.82 -9.90 18.43
N ASP A 44 -12.78 -10.24 17.57
CA ASP A 44 -14.10 -10.72 18.00
C ASP A 44 -14.01 -12.09 18.68
N LEU A 45 -13.09 -12.93 18.22
CA LEU A 45 -12.94 -14.33 18.65
C LEU A 45 -11.93 -14.47 19.81
N ALA A 46 -11.04 -13.48 19.99
CA ALA A 46 -10.06 -13.52 21.09
C ALA A 46 -10.73 -13.26 22.43
N PRO A 47 -10.49 -14.11 23.47
CA PRO A 47 -11.00 -13.90 24.82
C PRO A 47 -10.56 -12.56 25.39
N LYS A 48 -11.41 -11.94 26.23
CA LYS A 48 -11.13 -10.64 26.84
C LYS A 48 -10.06 -10.68 27.93
N ASP A 49 -9.82 -11.83 28.52
CA ASP A 49 -8.89 -12.07 29.63
C ASP A 49 -7.50 -12.54 29.17
N CYS A 50 -7.22 -12.55 27.87
CA CYS A 50 -5.87 -12.82 27.34
C CYS A 50 -4.91 -11.65 27.59
N LEU A 51 -3.61 -11.93 27.60
CA LEU A 51 -2.58 -10.90 27.69
C LEU A 51 -2.60 -10.00 26.45
N ILE A 52 -2.48 -8.69 26.66
CA ILE A 52 -2.26 -7.72 25.60
C ILE A 52 -0.77 -7.59 25.36
N VAL A 53 -0.35 -7.71 24.10
CA VAL A 53 1.04 -7.56 23.67
C VAL A 53 1.19 -6.26 22.88
N LYS A 54 2.16 -5.43 23.27
CA LYS A 54 2.60 -4.26 22.50
C LYS A 54 4.11 -4.25 22.36
N VAL A 55 4.62 -3.51 21.39
CA VAL A 55 6.04 -3.39 21.09
C VAL A 55 6.51 -1.95 21.35
N LEU A 56 7.64 -1.81 22.05
CA LEU A 56 8.41 -0.56 22.05
C LEU A 56 9.22 -0.52 20.77
N ARG A 57 9.13 0.58 20.03
CA ARG A 57 9.78 0.75 18.72
C ARG A 57 10.89 1.79 18.77
N SER A 58 11.90 1.64 17.92
CA SER A 58 13.02 2.56 17.80
C SER A 58 12.57 3.92 17.26
N PRO A 59 13.02 5.03 17.87
CA PRO A 59 12.88 6.37 17.29
C PRO A 59 14.01 6.73 16.31
N HIS A 60 15.00 5.84 16.12
CA HIS A 60 16.18 6.07 15.29
C HIS A 60 16.17 5.18 14.06
N ALA A 61 16.63 5.74 12.93
CA ALA A 61 16.73 5.04 11.67
C ALA A 61 17.86 3.99 11.65
N ASN A 62 18.94 4.24 12.40
CA ASN A 62 20.06 3.32 12.52
C ASN A 62 20.72 3.52 13.90
N ALA A 63 20.70 2.48 14.76
CA ALA A 63 21.29 2.57 16.09
C ALA A 63 21.55 1.20 16.71
N ILE A 64 22.52 1.14 17.63
CA ILE A 64 22.73 -0.01 18.50
C ILE A 64 22.06 0.26 19.86
N VAL A 65 21.20 -0.65 20.28
CA VAL A 65 20.57 -0.62 21.61
C VAL A 65 21.61 -1.09 22.63
N LYS A 66 22.16 -0.17 23.43
CA LYS A 66 23.18 -0.47 24.47
C LYS A 66 22.56 -1.12 25.69
N SER A 67 21.41 -0.60 26.15
CA SER A 67 20.71 -1.13 27.30
C SER A 67 19.22 -0.77 27.28
N VAL A 68 18.40 -1.65 27.89
CA VAL A 68 16.97 -1.38 28.17
C VAL A 68 16.73 -1.48 29.69
N LYS A 69 16.48 -0.35 30.32
CA LYS A 69 16.16 -0.30 31.75
C LYS A 69 14.70 -0.61 31.99
N LYS A 70 14.36 -1.87 32.35
CA LYS A 70 12.98 -2.38 32.42
C LYS A 70 12.43 -2.48 33.87
N THR A 71 13.25 -2.30 34.91
CA THR A 71 12.87 -2.52 36.33
C THR A 71 11.65 -1.70 36.77
N ALA A 72 11.53 -0.44 36.34
CA ALA A 72 10.38 0.40 36.69
C ALA A 72 9.10 -0.04 35.95
N ALA A 73 9.24 -0.47 34.71
CA ALA A 73 8.14 -0.95 33.87
C ALA A 73 7.60 -2.32 34.37
N GLU A 74 8.47 -3.22 34.76
CA GLU A 74 8.12 -4.54 35.36
C GLU A 74 7.31 -4.42 36.66
N ARG A 75 7.49 -3.33 37.41
CA ARG A 75 6.73 -3.07 38.66
C ARG A 75 5.32 -2.52 38.41
N VAL A 76 4.94 -2.23 37.19
CA VAL A 76 3.58 -1.76 36.89
C VAL A 76 2.60 -2.91 37.17
N PRO A 77 1.58 -2.71 38.04
CA PRO A 77 0.63 -3.76 38.35
C PRO A 77 -0.11 -4.23 37.08
N GLY A 78 -0.08 -5.56 36.85
CA GLY A 78 -0.71 -6.19 35.68
C GLY A 78 0.25 -6.46 34.53
N ILE A 79 1.51 -6.08 34.59
CA ILE A 79 2.54 -6.53 33.65
C ILE A 79 2.90 -7.99 33.97
N GLU A 80 2.93 -8.81 32.93
CA GLU A 80 3.32 -10.21 32.96
C GLU A 80 4.80 -10.39 32.64
N ALA A 81 5.27 -9.79 31.54
CA ALA A 81 6.64 -9.91 31.10
C ALA A 81 7.05 -8.76 30.18
N ILE A 82 8.37 -8.47 30.17
CA ILE A 82 9.01 -7.55 29.23
C ILE A 82 10.25 -8.25 28.67
N TYR A 83 10.30 -8.42 27.35
CA TYR A 83 11.39 -9.10 26.64
C TYR A 83 12.16 -8.12 25.76
N THR A 84 13.47 -8.32 25.69
CA THR A 84 14.43 -7.55 24.89
C THR A 84 15.18 -8.48 23.93
N TRP A 85 16.15 -7.96 23.16
CA TRP A 85 16.99 -8.80 22.29
C TRP A 85 17.75 -9.91 23.04
N GLU A 86 17.96 -9.78 24.37
CA GLU A 86 18.63 -10.78 25.18
C GLU A 86 17.78 -12.03 25.42
N ASP A 87 16.46 -11.88 25.37
CA ASP A 87 15.47 -12.91 25.75
C ASP A 87 14.98 -13.75 24.57
N VAL A 88 15.26 -13.33 23.31
CA VAL A 88 14.75 -13.96 22.09
C VAL A 88 15.78 -14.87 21.41
N PRO A 89 15.35 -15.85 20.58
CA PRO A 89 16.25 -16.66 19.76
C PRO A 89 17.13 -15.80 18.84
N LYS A 90 18.38 -16.24 18.64
CA LYS A 90 19.38 -15.54 17.80
C LYS A 90 19.42 -16.06 16.35
N GLN A 91 18.50 -16.89 15.97
CA GLN A 91 18.39 -17.42 14.62
C GLN A 91 17.71 -16.40 13.71
N ARG A 92 18.40 -16.00 12.64
CA ARG A 92 17.80 -15.12 11.63
C ARG A 92 16.77 -15.87 10.77
N PHE A 93 15.76 -15.14 10.35
CA PHE A 93 14.67 -15.62 9.50
C PHE A 93 14.23 -14.51 8.54
N THR A 94 13.34 -14.83 7.61
CA THR A 94 12.61 -13.86 6.81
C THR A 94 11.15 -13.85 7.21
N MET A 95 10.48 -12.71 7.14
CA MET A 95 9.02 -12.59 7.36
C MET A 95 8.21 -12.83 6.09
N ALA A 96 8.85 -12.91 4.93
CA ALA A 96 8.19 -13.12 3.66
C ALA A 96 7.61 -14.54 3.54
N GLY A 97 6.30 -14.61 3.26
CA GLY A 97 5.60 -15.87 3.04
C GLY A 97 5.50 -16.22 1.57
N GLN A 98 6.49 -16.94 1.07
CA GLN A 98 6.53 -17.42 -0.31
C GLN A 98 7.01 -18.89 -0.33
N THR A 99 7.54 -19.32 -1.46
CA THR A 99 8.09 -20.66 -1.71
C THR A 99 9.11 -21.12 -0.66
N TYR A 100 9.66 -22.30 -0.83
CA TYR A 100 10.78 -22.79 -0.05
C TYR A 100 11.76 -23.52 -1.00
N PRO A 101 13.09 -23.21 -0.94
CA PRO A 101 13.70 -22.17 -0.13
C PRO A 101 13.19 -20.77 -0.51
N GLU A 102 13.12 -19.87 0.50
CA GLU A 102 12.69 -18.50 0.26
C GLU A 102 13.75 -17.75 -0.54
N PRO A 103 13.35 -17.02 -1.62
CA PRO A 103 14.26 -16.13 -2.33
C PRO A 103 14.68 -14.91 -1.49
N SER A 104 13.91 -14.59 -0.45
CA SER A 104 14.19 -13.47 0.47
C SER A 104 15.33 -13.81 1.43
N PRO A 105 16.27 -12.88 1.70
CA PRO A 105 17.33 -13.07 2.66
C PRO A 105 16.83 -13.32 4.09
N TYR A 106 17.62 -14.08 4.85
CA TYR A 106 17.45 -14.29 6.28
C TYR A 106 18.23 -13.21 7.02
N ASP A 107 17.60 -12.06 7.18
CA ASP A 107 18.21 -10.83 7.67
C ASP A 107 17.61 -10.32 9.00
N ARG A 108 16.49 -10.91 9.48
CA ARG A 108 15.73 -10.44 10.63
C ARG A 108 15.86 -11.35 11.86
N LEU A 109 15.82 -10.74 13.05
CA LEU A 109 15.57 -11.40 14.36
C LEU A 109 14.21 -10.94 14.90
N ILE A 110 13.65 -11.65 15.91
CA ILE A 110 12.41 -11.22 16.61
C ILE A 110 12.61 -9.84 17.22
N LEU A 111 13.72 -9.64 17.93
CA LEU A 111 14.26 -8.38 18.41
C LEU A 111 15.76 -8.38 18.15
N ASP A 112 16.26 -7.36 17.49
CA ASP A 112 17.69 -7.19 17.25
C ASP A 112 18.26 -6.07 18.14
N GLN A 113 19.52 -6.19 18.52
CA GLN A 113 20.27 -5.13 19.17
C GLN A 113 20.54 -3.96 18.22
N HIS A 114 20.73 -4.27 16.93
CA HIS A 114 20.89 -3.30 15.86
C HIS A 114 19.53 -2.99 15.24
N VAL A 115 18.98 -1.80 15.51
CA VAL A 115 17.75 -1.30 14.90
C VAL A 115 18.09 -0.55 13.63
N ARG A 116 17.30 -0.75 12.54
CA ARG A 116 17.65 -0.35 11.19
C ARG A 116 16.68 0.63 10.54
N TYR A 117 15.55 0.93 11.20
CA TYR A 117 14.61 1.97 10.75
C TYR A 117 13.81 2.54 11.93
N VAL A 118 13.22 3.73 11.75
CA VAL A 118 12.30 4.30 12.74
C VAL A 118 11.02 3.48 12.78
N GLY A 119 10.81 2.73 13.86
CA GLY A 119 9.71 1.77 13.98
C GLY A 119 10.16 0.34 14.21
N ASP A 120 11.46 0.05 14.12
CA ASP A 120 12.02 -1.28 14.39
C ASP A 120 11.76 -1.74 15.83
N PRO A 121 11.41 -3.02 16.09
CA PRO A 121 11.07 -3.49 17.42
C PRO A 121 12.27 -3.54 18.36
N VAL A 122 12.12 -2.98 19.57
CA VAL A 122 13.15 -2.90 20.62
C VAL A 122 12.83 -3.79 21.82
N ALA A 123 11.56 -3.81 22.24
CA ALA A 123 11.11 -4.62 23.36
C ALA A 123 9.65 -5.06 23.18
N ILE A 124 9.34 -6.28 23.66
CA ILE A 124 7.98 -6.81 23.71
C ILE A 124 7.46 -6.64 25.14
N ILE A 125 6.26 -6.08 25.31
CA ILE A 125 5.61 -5.85 26.60
C ILE A 125 4.30 -6.63 26.61
N ALA A 126 4.09 -7.48 27.61
CA ALA A 126 2.88 -8.26 27.80
C ALA A 126 2.26 -7.96 29.17
N GLY A 127 0.95 -7.72 29.18
CA GLY A 127 0.22 -7.42 30.41
C GLY A 127 -1.28 -7.69 30.28
N LYS A 128 -2.00 -7.58 31.41
CA LYS A 128 -3.42 -7.94 31.51
C LYS A 128 -4.38 -7.01 30.73
N ASP A 129 -3.98 -5.79 30.47
CA ASP A 129 -4.79 -4.79 29.76
C ASP A 129 -3.91 -3.74 29.07
N GLU A 130 -4.50 -2.99 28.15
CA GLU A 130 -3.77 -1.94 27.41
C GLU A 130 -3.20 -0.84 28.30
N LYS A 131 -3.93 -0.46 29.37
CA LYS A 131 -3.51 0.64 30.26
C LYS A 131 -2.22 0.31 30.98
N CYS A 132 -2.10 -0.92 31.53
CA CYS A 132 -0.87 -1.34 32.20
C CYS A 132 0.30 -1.47 31.20
N VAL A 133 0.06 -2.01 29.99
CA VAL A 133 1.09 -2.14 28.96
C VAL A 133 1.57 -0.78 28.46
N ASP A 134 0.67 0.16 28.18
CA ASP A 134 1.05 1.51 27.74
C ASP A 134 1.78 2.30 28.84
N ARG A 135 1.39 2.11 30.11
CA ARG A 135 2.12 2.69 31.24
C ARG A 135 3.53 2.11 31.35
N ALA A 136 3.67 0.80 31.22
CA ALA A 136 4.99 0.15 31.26
C ALA A 136 5.86 0.59 30.08
N ARG A 137 5.29 0.68 28.88
CA ARG A 137 5.98 1.16 27.67
C ARG A 137 6.60 2.55 27.86
N LYS A 138 5.87 3.47 28.49
CA LYS A 138 6.37 4.83 28.80
C LYS A 138 7.48 4.86 29.86
N LEU A 139 7.57 3.84 30.71
CA LEU A 139 8.57 3.74 31.77
C LEU A 139 9.87 3.04 31.33
N LEU A 140 9.86 2.39 30.16
CA LEU A 140 11.08 1.82 29.59
C LEU A 140 12.02 2.94 29.16
N LYS A 141 13.28 2.82 29.57
CA LYS A 141 14.35 3.74 29.17
C LYS A 141 15.38 2.98 28.38
N VAL A 142 15.56 3.36 27.12
CA VAL A 142 16.51 2.75 26.21
C VAL A 142 17.68 3.70 25.98
N GLU A 143 18.88 3.14 26.04
CA GLU A 143 20.10 3.84 25.70
C GLU A 143 20.56 3.39 24.32
N TYR A 144 20.71 4.33 23.41
CA TYR A 144 21.09 4.08 22.02
C TYR A 144 22.48 4.66 21.71
N GLU A 145 23.23 3.96 20.90
CA GLU A 145 24.31 4.52 20.12
C GLU A 145 23.79 4.74 18.71
N VAL A 146 23.53 6.00 18.37
CA VAL A 146 22.97 6.37 17.07
C VAL A 146 24.07 6.34 16.02
N LEU A 147 23.80 5.70 14.89
CA LEU A 147 24.70 5.52 13.76
C LEU A 147 24.23 6.36 12.56
N PRO A 148 25.13 6.67 11.61
CA PRO A 148 24.71 7.21 10.31
C PRO A 148 23.70 6.28 9.63
N ALA A 149 22.79 6.85 8.83
CA ALA A 149 21.72 6.11 8.16
C ALA A 149 21.68 6.44 6.67
N ILE A 150 21.38 5.45 5.84
CA ILE A 150 21.10 5.60 4.41
C ILE A 150 19.59 5.75 4.26
N LEU A 151 19.10 6.97 4.03
CA LEU A 151 17.68 7.26 3.82
C LEU A 151 17.30 7.39 2.36
N ASP A 152 18.26 7.79 1.52
CA ASP A 152 18.14 7.85 0.07
C ASP A 152 18.69 6.55 -0.54
N PHE A 153 17.82 5.75 -1.13
CA PHE A 153 18.18 4.44 -1.67
C PHE A 153 19.11 4.50 -2.90
N HIS A 154 19.17 5.64 -3.59
CA HIS A 154 20.12 5.84 -4.70
C HIS A 154 21.57 5.81 -4.23
N GLN A 155 21.81 6.15 -2.97
CA GLN A 155 23.14 6.16 -2.37
C GLN A 155 23.53 4.83 -1.74
N SER A 156 22.64 3.81 -1.80
CA SER A 156 22.82 2.60 -1.00
C SER A 156 23.74 1.58 -1.64
N LYS A 157 23.60 1.32 -2.94
CA LYS A 157 24.42 0.32 -3.64
C LYS A 157 25.90 0.68 -3.55
N ASP A 158 26.71 -0.30 -3.15
CA ASP A 158 28.17 -0.17 -3.02
C ASP A 158 28.61 0.93 -2.03
N ASN A 159 27.75 1.34 -1.07
CA ASN A 159 28.07 2.27 -0.01
C ASN A 159 28.94 1.63 1.07
N GLU A 160 29.89 2.39 1.63
CA GLU A 160 30.74 1.92 2.74
C GLU A 160 29.93 1.63 4.03
N LEU A 161 28.83 2.35 4.24
CA LEU A 161 27.86 2.07 5.31
C LEU A 161 26.98 0.91 4.92
N LEU A 162 27.06 -0.19 5.69
CA LEU A 162 26.26 -1.38 5.46
C LEU A 162 25.03 -1.43 6.37
N VAL A 163 23.86 -1.68 5.79
CA VAL A 163 22.62 -1.91 6.55
C VAL A 163 22.66 -3.25 7.27
N HIS A 164 23.26 -4.25 6.66
CA HIS A 164 23.44 -5.60 7.21
C HIS A 164 24.92 -6.04 7.20
N PRO A 165 25.75 -5.57 8.14
CA PRO A 165 27.16 -5.95 8.22
C PRO A 165 27.40 -7.32 8.85
N GLU A 166 26.38 -7.97 9.43
CA GLU A 166 26.50 -9.18 10.23
C GLU A 166 26.78 -10.44 9.40
N GLU A 167 27.73 -11.26 9.84
CA GLU A 167 28.09 -12.55 9.25
C GLU A 167 26.93 -13.58 9.24
N SER A 168 25.98 -13.42 10.16
CA SER A 168 24.80 -14.30 10.25
C SER A 168 23.72 -14.04 9.18
N TRP A 169 23.85 -12.96 8.41
CA TRP A 169 23.02 -12.70 7.23
C TRP A 169 23.26 -13.79 6.16
N LYS A 170 22.22 -14.23 5.49
CA LYS A 170 22.35 -15.21 4.41
C LYS A 170 21.18 -15.14 3.42
N SER A 171 21.46 -15.45 2.16
CA SER A 171 20.46 -15.77 1.13
C SER A 171 20.52 -17.27 0.83
N LEU A 172 19.36 -17.89 0.64
CA LEU A 172 19.26 -19.33 0.33
C LEU A 172 19.12 -19.59 -1.18
N CYS A 173 18.79 -18.55 -1.95
CA CYS A 173 18.60 -18.64 -3.40
C CYS A 173 19.61 -17.77 -4.14
N PRO A 174 19.99 -18.12 -5.38
CA PRO A 174 20.93 -17.37 -6.20
C PRO A 174 20.22 -16.17 -6.87
N VAL A 175 19.81 -15.19 -6.06
CA VAL A 175 19.10 -13.98 -6.50
C VAL A 175 20.03 -12.77 -6.68
N GLY A 176 21.36 -12.96 -6.68
CA GLY A 176 22.34 -11.87 -6.74
C GLY A 176 22.40 -11.03 -5.46
N ALA A 177 22.01 -11.61 -4.33
CA ALA A 177 22.04 -10.94 -3.04
C ALA A 177 23.48 -10.84 -2.49
N ASP A 178 23.87 -9.63 -2.03
CA ASP A 178 25.19 -9.35 -1.48
C ASP A 178 25.08 -8.23 -0.43
N ASN A 179 25.12 -8.59 0.85
CA ASN A 179 25.01 -7.62 1.94
C ASN A 179 26.23 -6.68 2.04
N GLN A 180 27.40 -7.06 1.50
CA GLN A 180 28.59 -6.19 1.46
C GLN A 180 28.48 -5.08 0.41
N ARG A 181 27.47 -5.15 -0.45
CA ARG A 181 27.13 -4.15 -1.45
C ARG A 181 25.79 -3.50 -1.20
N ASN A 182 25.16 -3.75 -0.05
CA ASN A 182 23.78 -3.41 0.26
C ASN A 182 22.75 -3.93 -0.77
N LEU A 183 23.04 -5.04 -1.46
CA LEU A 183 22.13 -5.67 -2.41
C LEU A 183 21.31 -6.77 -1.75
N CYS A 184 19.99 -6.63 -1.78
CA CYS A 184 19.03 -7.67 -1.44
C CYS A 184 18.84 -8.66 -2.61
N ALA A 185 18.91 -8.16 -3.84
CA ALA A 185 18.92 -8.95 -5.07
C ALA A 185 19.47 -8.11 -6.23
N SER A 186 19.99 -8.81 -7.27
CA SER A 186 20.40 -8.21 -8.53
C SER A 186 20.34 -9.28 -9.62
N ALA A 187 19.75 -8.98 -10.76
CA ALA A 187 19.73 -9.92 -11.89
C ALA A 187 19.57 -9.19 -13.22
N GLU A 188 19.90 -9.91 -14.29
CA GLU A 188 19.71 -9.47 -15.66
C GLU A 188 19.15 -10.64 -16.49
N ASP A 189 18.21 -10.34 -17.37
CA ASP A 189 17.63 -11.24 -18.36
C ASP A 189 17.57 -10.52 -19.72
N HIS A 190 17.88 -11.22 -20.82
CA HIS A 190 17.88 -10.61 -22.14
C HIS A 190 17.60 -11.64 -23.24
N ASN A 191 17.16 -11.13 -24.39
CA ASN A 191 17.05 -11.88 -25.62
C ASN A 191 17.42 -10.97 -26.78
N GLY A 192 18.31 -11.46 -27.67
CA GLY A 192 18.83 -10.65 -28.78
C GLY A 192 19.87 -9.60 -28.34
N ASP A 193 20.33 -8.78 -29.29
CA ASP A 193 21.26 -7.68 -29.08
C ASP A 193 20.47 -6.35 -29.05
N VAL A 194 20.13 -5.92 -27.86
CA VAL A 194 19.32 -4.73 -27.66
C VAL A 194 19.99 -3.47 -28.18
N GLU A 195 21.32 -3.34 -28.01
CA GLU A 195 22.06 -2.15 -28.46
C GLU A 195 22.09 -2.05 -29.99
N ALA A 196 22.32 -3.19 -30.66
CA ALA A 196 22.31 -3.24 -32.13
C ALA A 196 20.92 -2.87 -32.68
N VAL A 197 19.86 -3.44 -32.08
CA VAL A 197 18.48 -3.15 -32.54
C VAL A 197 18.08 -1.72 -32.28
N LEU A 198 18.41 -1.15 -31.10
CA LEU A 198 18.13 0.27 -30.78
C LEU A 198 18.83 1.22 -31.73
N ALA A 199 20.08 0.92 -32.13
CA ALA A 199 20.84 1.72 -33.09
C ALA A 199 20.22 1.77 -34.50
N GLU A 200 19.41 0.78 -34.87
CA GLU A 200 18.70 0.69 -36.15
C GLU A 200 17.28 1.29 -36.10
N CYS A 201 16.77 1.68 -34.92
CA CYS A 201 15.46 2.28 -34.79
C CYS A 201 15.43 3.72 -35.31
N ASP A 202 14.32 4.12 -35.90
CA ASP A 202 14.11 5.51 -36.35
C ASP A 202 13.92 6.48 -35.17
N GLU A 203 13.34 6.01 -34.06
CA GLU A 203 13.08 6.78 -32.84
C GLU A 203 13.37 5.94 -31.61
N VAL A 204 13.97 6.56 -30.58
CA VAL A 204 14.22 5.94 -29.28
C VAL A 204 13.71 6.88 -28.18
N VAL A 205 12.79 6.39 -27.35
CA VAL A 205 12.39 7.04 -26.10
C VAL A 205 13.29 6.53 -25.00
N GLU A 206 13.98 7.44 -24.31
CA GLU A 206 14.74 7.15 -23.10
C GLU A 206 14.18 7.99 -21.95
N HIS A 207 13.72 7.35 -20.88
CA HIS A 207 13.14 8.04 -19.73
C HIS A 207 13.29 7.22 -18.46
N THR A 208 13.40 7.91 -17.31
CA THR A 208 13.36 7.31 -15.97
C THR A 208 12.06 7.71 -15.28
N TYR A 209 11.28 6.73 -14.87
CA TYR A 209 10.01 6.91 -14.17
C TYR A 209 10.17 6.55 -12.70
N HIS A 210 9.72 7.43 -11.80
CA HIS A 210 9.72 7.19 -10.37
C HIS A 210 8.32 6.77 -9.89
N VAL A 211 8.23 5.63 -9.22
CA VAL A 211 7.00 5.10 -8.62
C VAL A 211 7.16 5.07 -7.10
N ARG A 212 6.34 5.85 -6.42
CA ARG A 212 6.38 6.06 -4.98
C ARG A 212 5.96 4.83 -4.19
N ALA A 213 6.46 4.74 -2.95
CA ALA A 213 5.95 3.79 -1.98
C ALA A 213 4.50 4.13 -1.56
N ALA A 214 3.66 3.11 -1.39
CA ALA A 214 2.26 3.26 -0.98
C ALA A 214 1.84 2.16 0.01
N GLN A 215 0.97 2.51 0.96
CA GLN A 215 0.42 1.59 1.95
C GLN A 215 -0.77 0.80 1.40
N GLN A 216 -0.91 -0.48 1.78
CA GLN A 216 -2.07 -1.30 1.42
C GLN A 216 -3.37 -0.78 2.03
N ALA A 217 -3.29 -0.05 3.13
CA ALA A 217 -4.39 0.65 3.78
C ALA A 217 -5.65 -0.21 4.05
N MET A 218 -5.45 -1.54 4.26
CA MET A 218 -6.55 -2.45 4.56
C MET A 218 -7.35 -1.98 5.78
N MET A 219 -8.68 -2.18 5.75
CA MET A 219 -9.59 -1.74 6.82
C MET A 219 -9.24 -2.40 8.15
N GLU A 220 -9.07 -3.73 8.16
CA GLU A 220 -8.56 -4.48 9.30
C GLU A 220 -7.04 -4.38 9.37
N THR A 221 -6.51 -3.81 10.44
CA THR A 221 -5.08 -3.78 10.75
C THR A 221 -4.53 -5.19 11.03
N PHE A 222 -3.23 -5.36 11.22
CA PHE A 222 -2.65 -6.65 11.59
C PHE A 222 -3.15 -7.09 12.97
N ARG A 223 -3.62 -8.35 13.07
CA ARG A 223 -4.21 -8.90 14.31
C ARG A 223 -3.89 -10.37 14.45
N THR A 224 -3.50 -10.74 15.66
CA THR A 224 -3.18 -12.14 15.99
C THR A 224 -3.54 -12.44 17.44
N TYR A 225 -4.12 -13.61 17.67
CA TYR A 225 -4.38 -14.20 18.97
C TYR A 225 -3.68 -15.55 19.07
N CYS A 226 -2.99 -15.82 20.17
CA CYS A 226 -2.24 -17.04 20.41
C CYS A 226 -2.63 -17.68 21.73
N PHE A 227 -2.67 -19.03 21.78
CA PHE A 227 -2.90 -19.81 23.00
C PHE A 227 -2.23 -21.18 22.91
N MET A 228 -2.00 -21.80 24.08
CA MET A 228 -1.55 -23.20 24.15
C MET A 228 -2.73 -24.13 24.25
N ASP A 229 -2.76 -25.19 23.44
CA ASP A 229 -3.77 -26.23 23.60
C ASP A 229 -3.41 -27.26 24.70
N THR A 230 -4.31 -28.19 24.97
CA THR A 230 -4.13 -29.24 25.97
C THR A 230 -2.98 -30.20 25.68
N TYR A 231 -2.48 -30.23 24.44
CA TYR A 231 -1.35 -31.05 24.01
C TYR A 231 -0.01 -30.28 24.02
N GLY A 232 -0.02 -29.06 24.57
CA GLY A 232 1.17 -28.18 24.62
C GLY A 232 1.61 -27.69 23.24
N ARG A 233 0.66 -27.48 22.30
CA ARG A 233 0.91 -26.88 21.00
C ARG A 233 0.49 -25.41 20.99
N LEU A 234 1.29 -24.61 20.32
CA LEU A 234 1.00 -23.20 20.08
C LEU A 234 -0.06 -23.09 18.96
N ASN A 235 -1.22 -22.54 19.29
CA ASN A 235 -2.27 -22.21 18.35
C ASN A 235 -2.20 -20.71 18.04
N VAL A 236 -2.22 -20.36 16.76
CA VAL A 236 -2.13 -19.00 16.24
C VAL A 236 -3.33 -18.73 15.36
N LEU A 237 -4.26 -17.93 15.87
CA LEU A 237 -5.39 -17.40 15.12
C LEU A 237 -5.01 -16.02 14.56
N SER A 238 -4.80 -15.91 13.25
CA SER A 238 -4.32 -14.67 12.65
C SER A 238 -5.07 -14.28 11.38
N SER A 239 -5.17 -12.99 11.13
CA SER A 239 -5.63 -12.45 9.85
C SER A 239 -4.53 -12.56 8.79
N THR A 240 -4.16 -13.78 8.42
CA THR A 240 -3.08 -14.09 7.47
C THR A 240 -3.60 -14.70 6.17
N GLN A 241 -2.92 -14.40 5.05
CA GLN A 241 -3.18 -15.00 3.73
C GLN A 241 -2.49 -16.37 3.54
N ILE A 242 -1.60 -16.78 4.46
CA ILE A 242 -0.56 -17.78 4.22
C ILE A 242 -0.35 -18.72 5.43
N VAL A 243 -1.40 -19.41 5.87
CA VAL A 243 -1.35 -20.21 7.13
C VAL A 243 -0.16 -21.18 7.21
N TYR A 244 0.18 -21.86 6.10
CA TYR A 244 1.30 -22.82 6.07
C TYR A 244 2.66 -22.14 6.10
N HIS A 245 2.82 -21.03 5.38
CA HIS A 245 4.06 -20.24 5.44
C HIS A 245 4.21 -19.54 6.79
N ALA A 246 3.12 -19.01 7.36
CA ALA A 246 3.12 -18.43 8.71
C ALA A 246 3.59 -19.47 9.75
N ARG A 247 3.10 -20.72 9.67
CA ARG A 247 3.59 -21.83 10.53
C ARG A 247 5.08 -22.07 10.36
N ARG A 248 5.60 -22.07 9.13
CA ARG A 248 7.03 -22.25 8.83
C ARG A 248 7.87 -21.11 9.40
N ILE A 249 7.47 -19.87 9.16
CA ILE A 249 8.16 -18.67 9.62
C ILE A 249 8.21 -18.62 11.14
N LEU A 250 7.07 -18.88 11.81
CA LEU A 250 7.00 -18.96 13.27
C LEU A 250 7.90 -20.07 13.83
N SER A 251 7.92 -21.23 13.16
CA SER A 251 8.84 -22.34 13.53
C SER A 251 10.31 -21.89 13.46
N ASN A 252 10.70 -21.21 12.37
CA ASN A 252 12.06 -20.69 12.20
C ASN A 252 12.39 -19.61 13.24
N ALA A 253 11.51 -18.64 13.44
CA ALA A 253 11.73 -17.51 14.35
C ALA A 253 11.80 -17.95 15.83
N LEU A 254 10.93 -18.88 16.23
CA LEU A 254 10.86 -19.38 17.62
C LEU A 254 11.85 -20.52 17.89
N GLY A 255 12.43 -21.13 16.88
CA GLY A 255 13.31 -22.31 17.00
C GLY A 255 12.58 -23.56 17.49
N ILE A 256 11.30 -23.75 17.13
CA ILE A 256 10.49 -24.89 17.57
C ILE A 256 9.95 -25.67 16.36
N PRO A 257 9.67 -27.00 16.52
CA PRO A 257 9.16 -27.80 15.41
C PRO A 257 7.82 -27.31 14.87
N LYS A 258 7.59 -27.38 13.55
CA LYS A 258 6.32 -27.05 12.89
C LYS A 258 5.12 -27.82 13.49
N SER A 259 5.33 -29.09 13.92
CA SER A 259 4.32 -29.93 14.58
C SER A 259 3.82 -29.37 15.91
N LYS A 260 4.55 -28.44 16.52
CA LYS A 260 4.16 -27.74 17.75
C LYS A 260 3.36 -26.46 17.48
N ILE A 261 3.11 -26.13 16.21
CA ILE A 261 2.39 -24.92 15.82
C ILE A 261 1.21 -25.27 14.93
N ARG A 262 0.02 -24.78 15.29
CA ARG A 262 -1.16 -24.74 14.45
C ARG A 262 -1.44 -23.29 14.10
N VAL A 263 -1.67 -23.00 12.82
CA VAL A 263 -2.10 -21.67 12.36
C VAL A 263 -3.46 -21.82 11.69
N SER A 264 -4.40 -20.99 12.09
CA SER A 264 -5.71 -20.90 11.48
C SER A 264 -6.09 -19.44 11.25
N LYS A 265 -6.93 -19.19 10.24
CA LYS A 265 -7.43 -17.86 9.95
C LYS A 265 -8.93 -17.77 10.18
N PRO A 266 -9.43 -16.69 10.81
CA PRO A 266 -10.85 -16.32 10.80
C PRO A 266 -11.17 -15.52 9.53
N ARG A 267 -12.24 -14.75 9.51
CA ARG A 267 -12.47 -13.78 8.43
C ARG A 267 -11.40 -12.70 8.43
N ILE A 268 -10.99 -12.25 7.23
CA ILE A 268 -9.95 -11.23 7.04
C ILE A 268 -10.57 -9.98 6.43
N GLY A 269 -10.36 -8.83 7.05
CA GLY A 269 -10.87 -7.53 6.65
C GLY A 269 -9.95 -6.80 5.66
N GLY A 270 -9.56 -7.48 4.56
CA GLY A 270 -8.62 -7.00 3.55
C GLY A 270 -7.19 -7.40 3.84
N GLY A 271 -6.41 -7.63 2.79
CA GLY A 271 -4.99 -7.98 2.89
C GLY A 271 -4.15 -7.25 1.85
N PHE A 272 -4.57 -7.32 0.58
CA PHE A 272 -3.90 -6.69 -0.57
C PHE A 272 -2.41 -7.02 -0.71
N GLY A 273 -1.98 -8.16 -0.14
CA GLY A 273 -0.58 -8.58 -0.06
C GLY A 273 0.09 -8.31 1.29
N ALA A 274 -0.33 -7.31 2.07
CA ALA A 274 0.28 -7.01 3.37
C ALA A 274 0.31 -8.22 4.32
N LYS A 275 -0.75 -9.03 4.33
CA LYS A 275 -0.90 -10.20 5.21
C LYS A 275 -0.29 -11.49 4.62
N GLN A 276 0.52 -11.35 3.55
CA GLN A 276 1.45 -12.34 3.05
C GLN A 276 2.81 -12.28 3.79
N THR A 277 3.00 -11.29 4.63
CA THR A 277 4.15 -11.11 5.52
C THR A 277 3.74 -11.36 6.96
N VAL A 278 4.56 -12.07 7.75
CA VAL A 278 4.31 -12.37 9.16
C VAL A 278 4.73 -11.18 10.02
N VAL A 279 3.85 -10.18 10.14
CA VAL A 279 4.16 -8.88 10.77
C VAL A 279 3.86 -8.86 12.27
N ALA A 280 2.64 -9.24 12.65
CA ALA A 280 2.19 -9.17 14.05
C ALA A 280 2.27 -10.52 14.79
N GLU A 281 2.27 -11.63 14.07
CA GLU A 281 2.12 -12.99 14.60
C GLU A 281 3.24 -13.38 15.56
N ILE A 282 4.46 -12.98 15.26
CA ILE A 282 5.66 -13.41 15.99
C ILE A 282 5.63 -12.99 17.45
N PHE A 283 5.16 -11.80 17.76
CA PHE A 283 5.22 -11.23 19.10
C PHE A 283 4.28 -11.93 20.10
N PRO A 284 2.97 -12.07 19.86
CA PRO A 284 2.10 -12.83 20.74
C PRO A 284 2.43 -14.33 20.73
N ALA A 285 2.89 -14.89 19.61
CA ALA A 285 3.36 -16.28 19.55
C ALA A 285 4.54 -16.52 20.47
N PHE A 286 5.55 -15.63 20.47
CA PHE A 286 6.68 -15.69 21.40
C PHE A 286 6.24 -15.54 22.87
N VAL A 287 5.38 -14.56 23.18
CA VAL A 287 4.86 -14.35 24.53
C VAL A 287 4.10 -15.58 25.03
N THR A 288 3.17 -16.12 24.23
CA THR A 288 2.40 -17.32 24.61
C THR A 288 3.28 -18.55 24.79
N TRP A 289 4.28 -18.73 23.90
CA TRP A 289 5.23 -19.86 24.04
C TRP A 289 6.07 -19.77 25.31
N LYS A 290 6.49 -18.54 25.71
CA LYS A 290 7.29 -18.33 26.92
C LYS A 290 6.50 -18.38 28.21
N THR A 291 5.28 -17.84 28.23
CA THR A 291 4.46 -17.71 29.45
C THR A 291 3.47 -18.85 29.66
N GLY A 292 3.14 -19.60 28.61
CA GLY A 292 2.03 -20.57 28.61
C GLY A 292 0.63 -19.92 28.63
N LYS A 293 0.54 -18.56 28.65
CA LYS A 293 -0.72 -17.81 28.76
C LYS A 293 -1.20 -17.34 27.38
N PRO A 294 -2.52 -17.30 27.14
CA PRO A 294 -3.04 -16.74 25.91
C PRO A 294 -2.70 -15.27 25.80
N SER A 295 -2.36 -14.83 24.58
CA SER A 295 -2.00 -13.45 24.33
C SER A 295 -2.50 -12.98 22.96
N LYS A 296 -2.73 -11.67 22.81
CA LYS A 296 -3.11 -11.06 21.54
C LYS A 296 -2.34 -9.77 21.26
N MET A 297 -2.17 -9.51 19.98
CA MET A 297 -1.63 -8.25 19.46
C MET A 297 -2.55 -7.70 18.37
N ILE A 298 -2.91 -6.44 18.50
CA ILE A 298 -3.73 -5.70 17.55
C ILE A 298 -3.00 -4.41 17.25
N PHE A 299 -2.57 -4.24 15.99
CA PHE A 299 -1.93 -3.00 15.55
C PHE A 299 -2.95 -1.87 15.52
N THR A 300 -2.55 -0.71 16.01
CA THR A 300 -3.25 0.55 15.70
C THR A 300 -3.08 0.89 14.21
N ARG A 301 -3.81 1.88 13.70
CA ARG A 301 -3.62 2.36 12.33
C ARG A 301 -2.22 2.93 12.14
N GLU A 302 -1.72 3.68 13.09
CA GLU A 302 -0.36 4.22 13.08
C GLU A 302 0.70 3.10 13.02
N GLU A 303 0.60 2.09 13.87
CA GLU A 303 1.50 0.93 13.81
C GLU A 303 1.40 0.19 12.46
N SER A 304 0.20 0.07 11.91
CA SER A 304 -0.01 -0.55 10.61
C SER A 304 0.62 0.25 9.46
N GLN A 305 0.79 1.55 9.61
CA GLN A 305 1.45 2.41 8.62
C GLN A 305 2.96 2.53 8.84
N THR A 306 3.44 2.53 10.09
CA THR A 306 4.84 2.80 10.40
C THR A 306 5.69 1.55 10.66
N ALA A 307 5.08 0.37 10.74
CA ALA A 307 5.75 -0.89 11.09
C ALA A 307 5.19 -2.10 10.33
N SER A 308 4.82 -1.89 9.08
CA SER A 308 4.35 -2.91 8.14
C SER A 308 5.31 -3.05 6.95
N THR A 309 4.79 -3.48 5.81
CA THR A 309 5.56 -3.70 4.59
C THR A 309 4.82 -3.11 3.38
N PRO A 310 4.94 -1.79 3.11
CA PRO A 310 4.28 -1.11 2.00
C PRO A 310 4.80 -1.56 0.63
N ARG A 311 4.25 -0.99 -0.45
CA ARG A 311 4.76 -1.15 -1.82
C ARG A 311 6.19 -0.63 -1.93
N HIS A 312 7.02 -1.34 -2.70
CA HIS A 312 8.37 -0.91 -3.03
C HIS A 312 8.36 0.42 -3.80
N GLU A 313 9.17 1.35 -3.37
CA GLU A 313 9.56 2.50 -4.16
C GLU A 313 10.53 2.06 -5.24
N MET A 314 10.32 2.51 -6.49
CA MET A 314 11.14 2.10 -7.63
C MET A 314 11.41 3.25 -8.57
N GLU A 315 12.63 3.28 -9.11
CA GLU A 315 12.94 3.99 -10.34
C GLU A 315 13.09 3.00 -11.48
N VAL A 316 12.38 3.26 -12.56
CA VAL A 316 12.36 2.41 -13.75
C VAL A 316 12.86 3.22 -14.93
N THR A 317 14.07 2.90 -15.40
CA THR A 317 14.66 3.51 -16.60
C THR A 317 14.35 2.62 -17.80
N ILE A 318 13.81 3.20 -18.85
CA ILE A 318 13.46 2.50 -20.08
C ILE A 318 14.08 3.19 -21.28
N ARG A 319 14.62 2.38 -22.20
CA ARG A 319 14.90 2.76 -23.59
C ARG A 319 14.02 1.92 -24.51
N LEU A 320 13.14 2.56 -25.27
CA LEU A 320 12.19 1.91 -26.15
C LEU A 320 12.43 2.38 -27.58
N GLY A 321 12.78 1.45 -28.45
CA GLY A 321 13.08 1.72 -29.86
C GLY A 321 11.96 1.29 -30.81
N ALA A 322 11.58 2.19 -31.73
CA ALA A 322 10.57 1.92 -32.73
C ALA A 322 10.94 2.45 -34.12
N MET A 323 10.30 1.88 -35.16
CA MET A 323 10.35 2.37 -36.53
C MET A 323 9.29 3.48 -36.73
N LYS A 324 9.44 4.27 -37.79
CA LYS A 324 8.47 5.33 -38.15
C LYS A 324 7.04 4.85 -38.36
N ASP A 325 6.87 3.58 -38.75
CA ASP A 325 5.55 2.96 -38.92
C ASP A 325 4.88 2.57 -37.57
N GLY A 326 5.57 2.77 -36.45
CA GLY A 326 5.08 2.44 -35.09
C GLY A 326 5.44 1.02 -34.63
N ARG A 327 6.18 0.24 -35.40
CA ARG A 327 6.66 -1.08 -34.98
C ARG A 327 7.74 -0.93 -33.89
N ILE A 328 7.45 -1.40 -32.69
CA ILE A 328 8.39 -1.44 -31.55
C ILE A 328 9.31 -2.64 -31.76
N ARG A 329 10.63 -2.42 -31.77
CA ARG A 329 11.64 -3.46 -32.03
C ARG A 329 12.40 -3.90 -30.78
N ALA A 330 12.68 -2.95 -29.88
CA ALA A 330 13.47 -3.26 -28.69
C ALA A 330 12.98 -2.52 -27.44
N ILE A 331 13.13 -3.18 -26.31
CA ILE A 331 12.94 -2.59 -24.96
C ILE A 331 14.16 -2.96 -24.10
N ASP A 332 14.79 -1.93 -23.51
CA ASP A 332 15.80 -2.04 -22.48
C ASP A 332 15.26 -1.42 -21.20
N LEU A 333 15.10 -2.23 -20.16
CA LEU A 333 14.46 -1.83 -18.89
C LEU A 333 15.40 -2.09 -17.73
N TYR A 334 15.69 -1.06 -16.94
CA TYR A 334 16.42 -1.18 -15.67
C TYR A 334 15.55 -0.71 -14.51
N THR A 335 15.47 -1.50 -13.45
CA THR A 335 14.71 -1.15 -12.25
C THR A 335 15.62 -1.08 -11.02
N LEU A 336 15.75 0.09 -10.40
CA LEU A 336 16.33 0.29 -9.08
C LEU A 336 15.21 0.34 -8.05
N SER A 337 15.28 -0.50 -7.01
CA SER A 337 14.20 -0.60 -6.01
C SER A 337 14.72 -0.51 -4.59
N ASN A 338 13.98 0.25 -3.77
CA ASN A 338 14.19 0.35 -2.34
C ASN A 338 13.45 -0.78 -1.60
N THR A 339 14.18 -1.70 -0.95
CA THR A 339 13.56 -2.71 -0.08
C THR A 339 13.45 -2.24 1.39
N GLY A 340 14.06 -1.10 1.73
CA GLY A 340 14.13 -0.61 3.10
C GLY A 340 15.09 -1.45 3.96
N ALA A 341 14.80 -1.50 5.26
CA ALA A 341 15.71 -2.08 6.26
C ALA A 341 15.86 -3.60 6.20
N TYR A 342 14.95 -4.31 5.53
CA TYR A 342 14.96 -5.77 5.42
C TYR A 342 14.49 -6.20 4.03
N GLY A 343 14.98 -7.35 3.56
CA GLY A 343 14.77 -7.81 2.19
C GLY A 343 13.35 -8.25 1.86
N GLU A 344 12.64 -8.79 2.84
CA GLU A 344 11.23 -9.22 2.73
C GLU A 344 10.89 -9.83 1.37
N HIS A 345 9.98 -9.23 0.60
CA HIS A 345 9.59 -9.68 -0.74
C HIS A 345 10.41 -9.06 -1.89
N GLY A 346 11.48 -8.30 -1.60
CA GLY A 346 12.24 -7.53 -2.59
C GLY A 346 12.67 -8.34 -3.83
N PRO A 347 13.36 -9.49 -3.68
CA PRO A 347 13.85 -10.23 -4.83
C PRO A 347 12.79 -10.62 -5.85
N THR A 348 11.63 -11.08 -5.38
CA THR A 348 10.53 -11.54 -6.23
C THR A 348 9.66 -10.38 -6.75
N THR A 349 9.48 -9.34 -5.95
CA THR A 349 8.68 -8.17 -6.35
C THR A 349 9.31 -7.47 -7.53
N VAL A 350 10.61 -7.18 -7.45
CA VAL A 350 11.27 -6.32 -8.43
C VAL A 350 11.47 -7.05 -9.76
N GLY A 351 11.77 -8.34 -9.75
CA GLY A 351 11.83 -9.16 -10.96
C GLY A 351 10.55 -9.14 -11.80
N LEU A 352 9.38 -8.95 -11.15
CA LEU A 352 8.12 -8.87 -11.89
C LEU A 352 7.90 -7.51 -12.60
N SER A 353 8.72 -6.49 -12.32
CA SER A 353 8.60 -5.20 -13.03
C SER A 353 8.90 -5.33 -14.53
N GLY A 354 9.87 -6.14 -14.92
CA GLY A 354 10.15 -6.46 -16.32
C GLY A 354 9.33 -7.62 -16.86
N HIS A 355 9.33 -8.78 -16.16
CA HIS A 355 8.66 -10.00 -16.63
C HIS A 355 7.13 -9.91 -16.76
N LYS A 356 6.50 -8.83 -16.29
CA LYS A 356 5.05 -8.59 -16.43
C LYS A 356 4.70 -7.32 -17.22
N SER A 357 5.70 -6.59 -17.72
CA SER A 357 5.48 -5.39 -18.54
C SER A 357 5.98 -5.59 -20.00
N ILE A 358 7.20 -6.04 -20.18
CA ILE A 358 7.80 -6.26 -21.50
C ILE A 358 6.97 -7.24 -22.35
N PRO A 359 6.49 -8.40 -21.83
CA PRO A 359 5.79 -9.40 -22.63
C PRO A 359 4.46 -8.95 -23.24
N MET A 360 3.89 -7.84 -22.79
CA MET A 360 2.69 -7.28 -23.42
C MET A 360 2.93 -6.88 -24.89
N TYR A 361 4.20 -6.64 -25.26
CA TYR A 361 4.64 -6.29 -26.61
C TYR A 361 5.32 -7.49 -27.25
N GLY A 362 4.52 -8.31 -27.93
CA GLY A 362 4.95 -9.62 -28.45
C GLY A 362 5.81 -9.59 -29.72
N SER A 363 6.02 -8.42 -30.32
CA SER A 363 6.76 -8.25 -31.58
C SER A 363 8.22 -7.84 -31.43
N LEU A 364 8.78 -7.91 -30.23
CA LEU A 364 10.14 -7.47 -29.95
C LEU A 364 11.20 -8.37 -30.62
N GLU A 365 12.18 -7.73 -31.27
CA GLU A 365 13.36 -8.38 -31.82
C GLU A 365 14.44 -8.60 -30.76
N ALA A 366 14.51 -7.68 -29.77
CA ALA A 366 15.41 -7.80 -28.63
C ALA A 366 14.82 -7.15 -27.38
N TYR A 367 15.19 -7.68 -26.21
CA TYR A 367 14.98 -7.01 -24.92
C TYR A 367 16.14 -7.26 -23.96
N ARG A 368 16.37 -6.32 -23.05
CA ARG A 368 17.15 -6.49 -21.83
C ARG A 368 16.31 -6.03 -20.66
N PHE A 369 16.31 -6.80 -19.59
CA PHE A 369 15.73 -6.43 -18.30
C PHE A 369 16.76 -6.66 -17.19
N ALA A 370 17.15 -5.60 -16.50
CA ALA A 370 18.05 -5.69 -15.36
C ALA A 370 17.44 -5.00 -14.14
N TYR A 371 17.80 -5.45 -12.95
CA TYR A 371 17.34 -4.80 -11.72
C TYR A 371 18.32 -4.93 -10.56
N ASP A 372 18.29 -3.95 -9.68
CA ASP A 372 18.92 -3.95 -8.38
C ASP A 372 17.90 -3.66 -7.28
N VAL A 373 17.95 -4.43 -6.20
CA VAL A 373 17.14 -4.24 -5.00
C VAL A 373 18.07 -3.88 -3.86
N VAL A 374 17.96 -2.66 -3.36
CA VAL A 374 18.91 -2.13 -2.37
C VAL A 374 18.29 -1.98 -0.99
N TYR A 375 19.09 -2.23 0.04
CA TYR A 375 18.74 -1.93 1.43
C TYR A 375 18.86 -0.44 1.73
N SER A 376 18.04 0.06 2.67
CA SER A 376 18.14 1.42 3.23
C SER A 376 17.59 1.46 4.65
N ASN A 377 17.80 2.56 5.38
CA ASN A 377 17.34 2.68 6.77
C ASN A 377 15.93 3.28 6.88
N VAL A 378 15.01 2.87 6.02
CA VAL A 378 13.57 3.17 6.11
C VAL A 378 12.77 1.90 6.33
N MET A 379 11.47 2.02 6.56
CA MET A 379 10.57 0.88 6.74
C MET A 379 10.67 -0.10 5.56
N SER A 380 10.73 -1.40 5.86
CA SER A 380 10.87 -2.43 4.82
C SER A 380 9.67 -2.46 3.88
N ALA A 381 9.94 -2.57 2.60
CA ALA A 381 8.90 -2.79 1.60
C ALA A 381 8.51 -4.28 1.51
N GLY A 382 7.34 -4.57 0.94
CA GLY A 382 6.83 -5.94 0.84
C GLY A 382 5.78 -6.14 -0.24
N ALA A 383 4.95 -7.14 -0.03
CA ALA A 383 3.92 -7.50 -0.99
C ALA A 383 2.76 -6.50 -1.01
N TYR A 384 2.45 -6.00 -2.20
CA TYR A 384 1.25 -5.23 -2.46
C TYR A 384 0.63 -5.71 -3.77
N ARG A 385 -0.70 -5.70 -3.89
CA ARG A 385 -1.45 -6.11 -5.09
C ARG A 385 -0.82 -5.55 -6.37
N GLY A 386 -0.56 -6.40 -7.37
CA GLY A 386 0.18 -6.06 -8.59
C GLY A 386 1.70 -6.31 -8.50
N TYR A 387 2.31 -6.40 -7.31
CA TYR A 387 3.61 -6.99 -7.00
C TYR A 387 4.72 -6.72 -8.03
N GLY A 388 5.20 -5.48 -8.14
CA GLY A 388 6.23 -5.06 -9.10
C GLY A 388 5.72 -4.79 -10.52
N ALA A 389 4.80 -5.60 -11.01
CA ALA A 389 4.22 -5.40 -12.34
C ALA A 389 3.60 -4.00 -12.52
N THR A 390 2.93 -3.48 -11.49
CA THR A 390 2.32 -2.14 -11.50
C THR A 390 3.34 -1.04 -11.88
N GLN A 391 4.53 -1.10 -11.26
CA GLN A 391 5.58 -0.12 -11.49
C GLN A 391 6.20 -0.24 -12.89
N GLY A 392 6.48 -1.49 -13.31
CA GLY A 392 7.04 -1.75 -14.64
C GLY A 392 6.08 -1.42 -15.77
N ILE A 393 4.80 -1.78 -15.63
CA ILE A 393 3.76 -1.47 -16.61
C ILE A 393 3.55 0.04 -16.74
N PHE A 394 3.55 0.78 -15.63
CA PHE A 394 3.49 2.24 -15.67
C PHE A 394 4.61 2.84 -16.53
N ALA A 395 5.85 2.39 -16.34
CA ALA A 395 6.98 2.88 -17.12
C ALA A 395 6.89 2.51 -18.61
N VAL A 396 6.57 1.25 -18.91
CA VAL A 396 6.47 0.76 -20.30
C VAL A 396 5.32 1.44 -21.03
N GLU A 397 4.13 1.49 -20.45
CA GLU A 397 2.95 2.10 -21.06
C GLU A 397 3.09 3.60 -21.26
N SER A 398 3.76 4.30 -20.32
CA SER A 398 4.08 5.72 -20.46
C SER A 398 5.08 5.96 -21.61
N ALA A 399 6.12 5.12 -21.72
CA ALA A 399 7.10 5.22 -22.81
C ALA A 399 6.46 4.93 -24.19
N VAL A 400 5.54 3.95 -24.27
CA VAL A 400 4.79 3.66 -25.51
C VAL A 400 3.89 4.82 -25.90
N SER A 401 3.23 5.47 -24.94
CA SER A 401 2.43 6.66 -25.22
C SER A 401 3.29 7.84 -25.67
N GLU A 402 4.47 8.01 -25.06
CA GLU A 402 5.44 9.02 -25.52
C GLU A 402 5.94 8.73 -26.94
N MET A 403 6.28 7.46 -27.23
CA MET A 403 6.66 7.04 -28.58
C MET A 403 5.56 7.35 -29.59
N ALA A 404 4.30 7.02 -29.27
CA ALA A 404 3.16 7.32 -30.13
C ALA A 404 3.07 8.82 -30.45
N ALA A 405 3.25 9.68 -29.42
CA ALA A 405 3.22 11.13 -29.59
C ALA A 405 4.39 11.64 -30.46
N ARG A 406 5.63 11.11 -30.29
CA ARG A 406 6.80 11.48 -31.08
C ARG A 406 6.64 11.09 -32.55
N LEU A 407 6.06 9.92 -32.81
CA LEU A 407 5.82 9.42 -34.18
C LEU A 407 4.54 10.01 -34.82
N GLY A 408 3.71 10.72 -34.06
CA GLY A 408 2.42 11.21 -34.51
C GLY A 408 1.39 10.11 -34.82
N ILE A 409 1.51 8.97 -34.12
CA ILE A 409 0.63 7.79 -34.27
C ILE A 409 -0.38 7.80 -33.11
N ASP A 410 -1.62 7.36 -33.37
CA ASP A 410 -2.63 7.18 -32.33
C ASP A 410 -2.14 6.15 -31.27
N PRO A 411 -2.22 6.45 -29.95
CA PRO A 411 -1.79 5.54 -28.89
C PRO A 411 -2.47 4.18 -28.90
N ILE A 412 -3.67 4.06 -29.40
CA ILE A 412 -4.35 2.76 -29.60
C ILE A 412 -3.70 2.01 -30.73
N ARG A 413 -3.47 2.67 -31.87
CA ARG A 413 -2.91 2.02 -33.05
C ARG A 413 -1.51 1.44 -32.80
N ILE A 414 -0.63 2.14 -32.08
CA ILE A 414 0.70 1.61 -31.76
C ILE A 414 0.61 0.36 -30.86
N ARG A 415 -0.38 0.32 -29.94
CA ARG A 415 -0.63 -0.86 -29.08
C ARG A 415 -1.18 -2.03 -29.89
N GLU A 416 -2.21 -1.81 -30.71
CA GLU A 416 -2.81 -2.83 -31.59
C GLU A 416 -1.78 -3.50 -32.52
N GLN A 417 -0.82 -2.72 -33.00
CA GLN A 417 0.24 -3.20 -33.89
C GLN A 417 1.24 -4.09 -33.18
N ASN A 418 1.53 -3.86 -31.89
CA ASN A 418 2.67 -4.46 -31.19
C ASN A 418 2.25 -5.39 -30.05
N MET A 419 0.98 -5.36 -29.58
CA MET A 419 0.55 -6.16 -28.44
C MET A 419 0.60 -7.67 -28.71
N VAL A 420 0.81 -8.43 -27.64
CA VAL A 420 0.79 -9.89 -27.68
C VAL A 420 -0.57 -10.43 -28.15
N ARG A 421 -0.51 -11.55 -28.87
CA ARG A 421 -1.68 -12.26 -29.41
C ARG A 421 -1.69 -13.71 -28.95
N GLU A 422 -2.87 -14.32 -29.00
CA GLU A 422 -3.01 -15.76 -28.74
C GLU A 422 -2.07 -16.58 -29.62
N GLY A 423 -1.46 -17.60 -29.03
CA GLY A 423 -0.48 -18.49 -29.67
C GLY A 423 0.93 -17.90 -29.78
N GLN A 424 1.18 -16.67 -29.38
CA GLN A 424 2.48 -16.03 -29.50
C GLN A 424 3.41 -16.46 -28.35
N PHE A 425 4.66 -16.78 -28.68
CA PHE A 425 5.73 -17.08 -27.74
C PHE A 425 6.22 -15.77 -27.10
N MET A 426 6.40 -15.78 -25.77
CA MET A 426 6.79 -14.63 -24.97
C MET A 426 8.13 -14.89 -24.27
N PRO A 427 9.28 -14.57 -24.88
CA PRO A 427 10.60 -14.82 -24.26
C PRO A 427 10.74 -14.15 -22.89
N ALA A 428 10.34 -12.90 -22.76
CA ALA A 428 10.40 -12.13 -21.50
C ALA A 428 9.40 -12.61 -20.43
N TYR A 429 8.49 -13.51 -20.76
CA TYR A 429 7.55 -14.15 -19.82
C TYR A 429 7.96 -15.59 -19.57
N TYR A 430 9.18 -15.79 -19.06
CA TYR A 430 9.74 -17.10 -18.74
C TYR A 430 9.72 -18.11 -19.89
N GLY A 431 9.63 -17.65 -21.16
CA GLY A 431 9.52 -18.52 -22.32
C GLY A 431 8.19 -19.26 -22.44
N GLU A 432 7.11 -18.72 -21.86
CA GLU A 432 5.77 -19.28 -22.01
C GLU A 432 5.08 -18.79 -23.29
N THR A 433 4.06 -19.51 -23.75
CA THR A 433 3.20 -19.13 -24.88
C THR A 433 1.88 -18.55 -24.35
N ALA A 434 1.37 -17.52 -24.99
CA ALA A 434 0.03 -16.97 -24.71
C ALA A 434 -1.05 -17.92 -25.22
N ASN A 435 -1.39 -18.97 -24.47
CA ASN A 435 -2.34 -20.01 -24.86
C ASN A 435 -3.78 -19.48 -24.97
N SER A 436 -4.09 -18.42 -24.27
CA SER A 436 -5.38 -17.72 -24.33
C SER A 436 -5.14 -16.23 -24.19
N CYS A 437 -5.68 -15.41 -25.10
CA CYS A 437 -5.49 -13.97 -25.09
C CYS A 437 -6.60 -13.25 -25.87
N ALA A 438 -7.39 -12.41 -25.19
CA ALA A 438 -8.38 -11.52 -25.79
C ALA A 438 -8.03 -10.03 -25.55
N LEU A 439 -6.72 -9.70 -25.44
CA LEU A 439 -6.26 -8.34 -25.20
C LEU A 439 -6.70 -7.35 -26.26
N ASP A 440 -6.71 -7.76 -27.53
CA ASP A 440 -7.21 -6.96 -28.66
C ASP A 440 -8.69 -6.60 -28.49
N GLN A 441 -9.53 -7.55 -28.12
CA GLN A 441 -10.95 -7.30 -27.85
C GLN A 441 -11.13 -6.39 -26.64
N CYS A 442 -10.23 -6.48 -25.64
CA CYS A 442 -10.23 -5.60 -24.50
C CYS A 442 -9.90 -4.16 -24.89
N VAL A 443 -8.89 -3.94 -25.73
CA VAL A 443 -8.49 -2.61 -26.24
C VAL A 443 -9.60 -2.00 -27.09
N GLU A 444 -10.14 -2.75 -28.05
CA GLU A 444 -11.24 -2.28 -28.90
C GLU A 444 -12.46 -1.86 -28.06
N ARG A 445 -12.85 -2.71 -27.10
CA ARG A 445 -14.00 -2.42 -26.27
C ARG A 445 -13.78 -1.24 -25.32
N ALA A 446 -12.58 -1.10 -24.73
CA ALA A 446 -12.24 0.04 -23.90
C ALA A 446 -12.27 1.35 -24.71
N LYS A 447 -11.78 1.33 -25.95
CA LYS A 447 -11.88 2.42 -26.91
C LYS A 447 -13.33 2.87 -27.13
N GLU A 448 -14.21 1.92 -27.43
CA GLU A 448 -15.65 2.19 -27.62
C GLU A 448 -16.29 2.77 -26.34
N MET A 449 -16.06 2.12 -25.19
CA MET A 449 -16.68 2.50 -23.92
C MET A 449 -16.32 3.93 -23.52
N ILE A 450 -15.06 4.36 -23.73
CA ILE A 450 -14.63 5.71 -23.36
C ILE A 450 -15.07 6.77 -24.38
N GLY A 451 -15.41 6.38 -25.61
CA GLY A 451 -15.70 7.28 -26.72
C GLY A 451 -14.44 7.94 -27.28
N TRP A 452 -13.41 7.14 -27.54
CA TRP A 452 -12.08 7.59 -27.94
C TRP A 452 -12.07 8.51 -29.13
N ASP A 453 -12.70 8.09 -30.25
CA ASP A 453 -12.65 8.80 -31.52
C ASP A 453 -13.25 10.21 -31.46
N GLU A 454 -14.15 10.48 -30.50
CA GLU A 454 -14.77 11.78 -30.26
C GLU A 454 -13.98 12.65 -29.26
N LYS A 455 -13.14 12.03 -28.40
CA LYS A 455 -12.53 12.69 -27.24
C LYS A 455 -11.01 12.88 -27.38
N TYR A 456 -10.32 12.05 -28.16
CA TYR A 456 -8.88 12.15 -28.40
C TYR A 456 -8.57 13.23 -29.45
N PRO A 457 -7.44 13.97 -29.39
CA PRO A 457 -6.42 13.89 -28.33
C PRO A 457 -6.79 14.69 -27.07
N CYS A 458 -7.33 15.86 -27.19
CA CYS A 458 -7.80 16.65 -26.07
C CYS A 458 -8.78 17.74 -26.51
N ARG A 459 -9.57 18.24 -25.57
CA ARG A 459 -10.60 19.26 -25.78
C ARG A 459 -10.39 20.39 -24.80
N ASP A 460 -10.22 21.61 -25.31
CA ASP A 460 -10.25 22.81 -24.47
C ASP A 460 -11.69 23.08 -24.04
N MET A 461 -11.93 23.10 -22.74
CA MET A 461 -13.27 23.30 -22.17
C MET A 461 -13.57 24.77 -21.93
N GLY A 462 -12.66 25.68 -22.28
CA GLY A 462 -12.67 27.08 -21.82
C GLY A 462 -12.31 27.20 -20.35
N ASN A 463 -12.34 28.36 -19.77
CA ASN A 463 -12.10 28.62 -18.35
C ASN A 463 -10.83 27.95 -17.73
N GLY A 464 -9.77 27.78 -18.51
CA GLY A 464 -8.51 27.21 -18.07
C GLY A 464 -8.47 25.68 -17.95
N LYS A 465 -9.52 24.95 -18.33
CA LYS A 465 -9.60 23.50 -18.20
C LYS A 465 -9.48 22.78 -19.55
N VAL A 466 -8.86 21.62 -19.52
CA VAL A 466 -8.75 20.67 -20.65
C VAL A 466 -9.25 19.30 -20.25
N ARG A 467 -9.91 18.60 -21.19
CA ARG A 467 -10.24 17.19 -21.04
C ARG A 467 -9.48 16.37 -22.06
N SER A 468 -9.03 15.20 -21.64
CA SER A 468 -8.31 14.26 -22.47
C SER A 468 -8.67 12.83 -22.10
N VAL A 469 -8.37 11.92 -23.02
CA VAL A 469 -8.50 10.47 -22.81
C VAL A 469 -7.15 9.79 -23.00
N GLY A 470 -6.89 8.76 -22.18
CA GLY A 470 -5.72 7.90 -22.30
C GLY A 470 -6.10 6.44 -22.19
N ILE A 471 -5.22 5.56 -22.68
CA ILE A 471 -5.39 4.11 -22.65
C ILE A 471 -4.08 3.45 -22.22
N ALA A 472 -4.19 2.39 -21.43
CA ALA A 472 -3.07 1.54 -21.07
C ALA A 472 -3.50 0.07 -21.07
N MET A 473 -2.53 -0.81 -21.30
CA MET A 473 -2.70 -2.25 -21.21
C MET A 473 -2.05 -2.77 -19.93
N ALA A 474 -2.51 -3.92 -19.45
CA ALA A 474 -1.92 -4.59 -18.33
C ALA A 474 -2.02 -6.11 -18.43
N MET A 475 -1.06 -6.77 -17.81
CA MET A 475 -1.08 -8.21 -17.60
C MET A 475 -0.58 -8.58 -16.20
N GLN A 476 -0.85 -9.81 -15.78
CA GLN A 476 -0.28 -10.42 -14.57
C GLN A 476 -0.16 -11.92 -14.82
N GLY A 477 0.31 -12.71 -13.86
CA GLY A 477 0.24 -14.16 -13.90
C GLY A 477 -0.94 -14.70 -13.11
N SER A 478 -1.27 -15.97 -13.36
CA SER A 478 -2.29 -16.71 -12.59
C SER A 478 -1.71 -17.58 -11.47
N CYS A 479 -0.38 -17.67 -11.38
CA CYS A 479 0.37 -18.37 -10.33
C CYS A 479 1.88 -18.12 -10.47
N ILE A 480 2.68 -18.78 -9.64
CA ILE A 480 4.11 -18.98 -9.86
C ILE A 480 4.28 -20.40 -10.41
N SER A 481 4.65 -20.52 -11.70
CA SER A 481 4.77 -21.81 -12.41
C SER A 481 5.68 -22.78 -11.68
N ASN A 482 5.28 -24.06 -11.58
CA ASN A 482 5.99 -25.15 -10.90
C ASN A 482 6.25 -24.96 -9.39
N LEU A 483 5.71 -23.92 -8.76
CA LEU A 483 5.94 -23.60 -7.33
C LEU A 483 4.65 -23.48 -6.53
N ASP A 484 3.64 -22.83 -7.06
CA ASP A 484 2.36 -22.70 -6.34
C ASP A 484 1.60 -24.02 -6.36
N VAL A 485 1.19 -24.45 -5.18
CA VAL A 485 0.37 -25.65 -4.96
C VAL A 485 -0.93 -25.26 -4.31
N GLY A 486 -2.04 -25.67 -4.89
CA GLY A 486 -3.36 -25.64 -4.27
C GLY A 486 -3.88 -27.06 -4.06
N SER A 487 -4.52 -27.30 -2.95
CA SER A 487 -5.15 -28.60 -2.66
C SER A 487 -6.54 -28.45 -2.09
N ALA A 488 -7.40 -29.39 -2.39
CA ALA A 488 -8.74 -29.45 -1.86
C ALA A 488 -9.11 -30.89 -1.45
N THR A 489 -9.84 -31.01 -0.33
CA THR A 489 -10.49 -32.25 0.05
C THR A 489 -12.01 -32.01 -0.01
N ILE A 490 -12.72 -32.86 -0.73
CA ILE A 490 -14.18 -32.87 -0.76
C ILE A 490 -14.66 -34.17 -0.13
N LYS A 491 -15.57 -34.08 0.81
CA LYS A 491 -16.17 -35.25 1.46
C LYS A 491 -17.70 -35.19 1.46
N VAL A 492 -18.35 -36.35 1.34
CA VAL A 492 -19.78 -36.48 1.48
C VAL A 492 -20.15 -36.57 2.97
N ASN A 493 -21.12 -35.81 3.39
CA ASN A 493 -21.70 -35.85 4.75
C ASN A 493 -22.81 -36.90 4.83
N ASP A 494 -23.25 -37.25 6.04
CA ASP A 494 -24.29 -38.27 6.30
C ASP A 494 -25.66 -37.91 5.76
N ASP A 495 -25.93 -36.64 5.53
CA ASP A 495 -27.15 -36.12 4.90
C ASP A 495 -27.10 -36.03 3.38
N GLY A 496 -26.00 -36.47 2.76
CA GLY A 496 -25.77 -36.38 1.31
C GLY A 496 -25.18 -35.04 0.83
N GLY A 497 -25.05 -34.03 1.72
CA GLY A 497 -24.37 -32.78 1.42
C GLY A 497 -22.83 -32.94 1.43
N TYR A 498 -22.12 -31.85 1.21
CA TYR A 498 -20.66 -31.88 1.04
C TYR A 498 -19.94 -30.96 2.01
N THR A 499 -18.74 -31.36 2.43
CA THR A 499 -17.78 -30.48 3.10
C THR A 499 -16.52 -30.36 2.27
N MET A 500 -16.14 -29.11 1.96
CA MET A 500 -14.91 -28.75 1.24
C MET A 500 -13.88 -28.20 2.22
N LEU A 501 -12.70 -28.84 2.31
CA LEU A 501 -11.55 -28.39 3.09
C LEU A 501 -10.53 -27.79 2.14
N ILE A 502 -10.19 -26.52 2.35
CA ILE A 502 -9.22 -25.76 1.56
C ILE A 502 -8.30 -24.96 2.47
N ALA A 503 -7.07 -24.68 2.04
CA ALA A 503 -6.20 -23.75 2.77
C ALA A 503 -6.04 -22.39 2.08
N ALA A 504 -6.70 -22.16 0.95
CA ALA A 504 -6.87 -20.85 0.38
C ALA A 504 -7.59 -19.92 1.37
N ALA A 505 -7.05 -18.69 1.51
CA ALA A 505 -7.52 -17.72 2.50
C ALA A 505 -8.43 -16.66 1.85
N ASP A 506 -9.73 -16.68 2.18
CA ASP A 506 -10.62 -15.57 1.79
C ASP A 506 -10.31 -14.31 2.60
N MET A 507 -9.76 -13.30 1.93
CA MET A 507 -9.42 -12.00 2.48
C MET A 507 -10.41 -10.89 2.07
N GLY A 508 -11.61 -11.28 1.64
CA GLY A 508 -12.63 -10.41 1.05
C GLY A 508 -12.83 -10.63 -0.46
N THR A 509 -12.03 -11.50 -1.06
CA THR A 509 -12.08 -11.82 -2.50
C THR A 509 -13.28 -12.67 -2.90
N GLY A 510 -13.88 -13.39 -1.94
CA GLY A 510 -14.97 -14.33 -2.19
C GLY A 510 -14.50 -15.70 -2.67
N CYS A 511 -13.25 -16.11 -2.38
CA CYS A 511 -12.73 -17.39 -2.84
C CYS A 511 -13.54 -18.57 -2.29
N ASP A 512 -14.02 -18.52 -1.04
CA ASP A 512 -14.89 -19.54 -0.47
C ASP A 512 -16.15 -19.76 -1.34
N THR A 513 -16.71 -18.68 -1.91
CA THR A 513 -17.89 -18.73 -2.77
C THR A 513 -17.56 -19.26 -4.16
N ILE A 514 -16.51 -18.75 -4.82
CA ILE A 514 -16.17 -19.18 -6.20
C ILE A 514 -15.70 -20.64 -6.23
N LEU A 515 -14.97 -21.10 -5.21
CA LEU A 515 -14.56 -22.51 -5.11
C LEU A 515 -15.77 -23.42 -4.84
N SER A 516 -16.77 -22.95 -4.05
CA SER A 516 -18.04 -23.67 -3.91
C SER A 516 -18.84 -23.71 -5.22
N GLN A 517 -18.85 -22.64 -6.03
CA GLN A 517 -19.49 -22.66 -7.35
C GLN A 517 -18.85 -23.68 -8.28
N MET A 518 -17.50 -23.77 -8.30
CA MET A 518 -16.78 -24.78 -9.08
C MET A 518 -17.09 -26.20 -8.61
N ALA A 519 -17.15 -26.43 -7.29
CA ALA A 519 -17.50 -27.72 -6.74
C ALA A 519 -18.96 -28.07 -7.04
N ALA A 520 -19.88 -27.11 -6.88
CA ALA A 520 -21.31 -27.31 -7.18
C ALA A 520 -21.55 -27.66 -8.66
N GLU A 521 -20.82 -26.99 -9.58
CA GLU A 521 -20.85 -27.33 -11.02
C GLU A 521 -20.41 -28.77 -11.27
N CYS A 522 -19.29 -29.20 -10.66
CA CYS A 522 -18.80 -30.58 -10.81
C CYS A 522 -19.72 -31.63 -10.16
N LEU A 523 -20.33 -31.28 -9.04
CA LEU A 523 -21.16 -32.21 -8.25
C LEU A 523 -22.65 -32.10 -8.58
N GLU A 524 -23.01 -31.24 -9.52
CA GLU A 524 -24.41 -31.03 -9.98
C GLU A 524 -25.40 -30.78 -8.81
N CYS A 525 -24.97 -30.01 -7.80
CA CYS A 525 -25.70 -29.68 -6.59
C CYS A 525 -25.85 -28.15 -6.41
N ASP A 526 -26.61 -27.74 -5.40
CA ASP A 526 -26.69 -26.34 -5.01
C ASP A 526 -25.38 -25.90 -4.33
N VAL A 527 -24.99 -24.62 -4.53
CA VAL A 527 -23.84 -24.04 -3.84
C VAL A 527 -24.00 -24.10 -2.33
N ASP A 528 -25.23 -24.03 -1.82
CA ASP A 528 -25.53 -24.08 -0.40
C ASP A 528 -25.38 -25.49 0.22
N ASP A 529 -25.39 -26.56 -0.58
CA ASP A 529 -25.10 -27.92 -0.14
C ASP A 529 -23.63 -28.15 0.22
N ILE A 530 -22.76 -27.15 -0.07
CA ILE A 530 -21.33 -27.23 0.18
C ILE A 530 -20.91 -26.37 1.38
N THR A 531 -20.55 -27.03 2.47
CA THR A 531 -19.94 -26.38 3.64
C THR A 531 -18.45 -26.20 3.41
N VAL A 532 -17.95 -24.96 3.55
CA VAL A 532 -16.53 -24.63 3.39
C VAL A 532 -15.84 -24.52 4.75
N VAL A 533 -14.75 -25.27 4.93
CA VAL A 533 -13.84 -25.15 6.07
C VAL A 533 -12.48 -24.72 5.52
N GLY A 534 -12.11 -23.45 5.78
CA GLY A 534 -10.95 -22.84 5.15
C GLY A 534 -9.79 -22.54 6.07
N ALA A 535 -8.60 -22.65 5.52
CA ALA A 535 -7.32 -22.17 6.02
C ALA A 535 -6.98 -22.47 7.49
N ASP A 536 -6.75 -23.74 7.75
CA ASP A 536 -6.25 -24.28 9.03
C ASP A 536 -5.20 -25.36 8.75
N THR A 537 -4.01 -25.23 9.32
CA THR A 537 -2.90 -26.16 9.05
C THR A 537 -3.07 -27.58 9.60
N ASP A 538 -4.09 -27.83 10.41
CA ASP A 538 -4.40 -29.16 10.95
C ASP A 538 -5.52 -29.86 10.16
N THR A 539 -6.48 -29.13 9.62
CA THR A 539 -7.64 -29.70 8.95
C THR A 539 -7.62 -29.57 7.45
N SER A 540 -7.04 -28.50 6.92
CA SER A 540 -6.98 -28.27 5.47
C SER A 540 -5.76 -28.96 4.85
N PRO A 541 -5.84 -29.48 3.60
CA PRO A 541 -4.67 -29.95 2.88
C PRO A 541 -3.71 -28.79 2.58
N TYR A 542 -2.47 -29.11 2.20
CA TYR A 542 -1.46 -28.07 1.92
C TYR A 542 -1.87 -27.18 0.74
N ASP A 543 -1.70 -25.89 0.93
CA ASP A 543 -1.86 -24.86 -0.09
C ASP A 543 -0.80 -23.77 0.16
N SER A 544 -0.24 -23.23 -0.89
CA SER A 544 0.78 -22.17 -0.80
C SER A 544 0.22 -20.89 -0.16
N GLY A 545 -1.08 -20.65 -0.26
CA GLY A 545 -1.76 -19.47 0.28
C GLY A 545 -2.35 -18.57 -0.81
N SER A 546 -3.16 -17.60 -0.41
CA SER A 546 -3.83 -16.69 -1.33
C SER A 546 -2.92 -15.51 -1.69
N TYR A 547 -2.00 -15.73 -2.62
CA TYR A 547 -1.09 -14.74 -3.20
C TYR A 547 -0.83 -15.07 -4.68
N ALA A 548 -0.01 -14.29 -5.38
CA ALA A 548 0.29 -14.42 -6.81
C ALA A 548 -0.95 -14.57 -7.71
N SER A 549 -2.13 -14.20 -7.21
CA SER A 549 -3.45 -14.39 -7.87
C SER A 549 -3.79 -15.86 -8.16
N SER A 550 -3.22 -16.83 -7.44
CA SER A 550 -3.27 -18.26 -7.77
C SER A 550 -4.57 -18.96 -7.42
N THR A 551 -5.35 -18.45 -6.46
CA THR A 551 -6.48 -19.19 -5.86
C THR A 551 -7.49 -19.68 -6.88
N THR A 552 -7.99 -18.84 -7.80
CA THR A 552 -8.97 -19.25 -8.81
C THR A 552 -8.41 -20.32 -9.72
N TYR A 553 -7.17 -20.12 -10.21
CA TYR A 553 -6.55 -21.00 -11.20
C TYR A 553 -5.98 -22.26 -10.58
N ILE A 554 -5.18 -22.17 -9.50
CA ILE A 554 -4.48 -23.31 -8.90
C ILE A 554 -5.41 -24.11 -7.97
N THR A 555 -6.00 -23.45 -6.96
CA THR A 555 -6.88 -24.14 -5.99
C THR A 555 -8.20 -24.53 -6.64
N GLY A 556 -8.75 -23.71 -7.56
CA GLY A 556 -9.92 -24.06 -8.35
C GLY A 556 -9.75 -25.34 -9.17
N LYS A 557 -8.58 -25.54 -9.81
CA LYS A 557 -8.29 -26.79 -10.54
C LYS A 557 -8.14 -27.99 -9.60
N ALA A 558 -7.62 -27.80 -8.39
CA ALA A 558 -7.59 -28.86 -7.37
C ALA A 558 -9.02 -29.24 -6.91
N VAL A 559 -9.90 -28.26 -6.75
CA VAL A 559 -11.33 -28.51 -6.44
C VAL A 559 -12.00 -29.31 -7.56
N GLU A 560 -11.83 -28.90 -8.82
CA GLU A 560 -12.36 -29.63 -9.98
C GLU A 560 -11.88 -31.09 -9.96
N LYS A 561 -10.58 -31.32 -9.81
CA LYS A 561 -9.99 -32.68 -9.74
C LYS A 561 -10.56 -33.50 -8.57
N ALA A 562 -10.67 -32.90 -7.38
CA ALA A 562 -11.20 -33.59 -6.20
C ALA A 562 -12.67 -33.98 -6.37
N CYS A 563 -13.50 -33.08 -6.94
CA CYS A 563 -14.88 -33.38 -7.24
C CYS A 563 -15.06 -34.54 -8.24
N MET A 564 -14.25 -34.50 -9.33
CA MET A 564 -14.30 -35.55 -10.34
C MET A 564 -13.84 -36.93 -9.81
N THR A 565 -12.80 -36.93 -8.96
CA THR A 565 -12.34 -38.13 -8.27
C THR A 565 -13.42 -38.64 -7.29
N LEU A 566 -14.10 -37.74 -6.58
CA LEU A 566 -15.20 -38.10 -5.66
C LEU A 566 -16.41 -38.69 -6.41
N ARG A 567 -16.82 -38.09 -7.53
CA ARG A 567 -17.92 -38.65 -8.38
C ARG A 567 -17.66 -40.10 -8.78
N LYS A 568 -16.43 -40.42 -9.23
CA LYS A 568 -16.06 -41.82 -9.54
C LYS A 568 -16.20 -42.74 -8.34
N ARG A 569 -15.78 -42.32 -7.14
CA ARG A 569 -15.93 -43.12 -5.91
C ARG A 569 -17.39 -43.32 -5.52
N ILE A 570 -18.25 -42.30 -5.70
CA ILE A 570 -19.68 -42.36 -5.47
C ILE A 570 -20.35 -43.35 -6.44
N CYS A 571 -20.04 -43.23 -7.75
CA CYS A 571 -20.56 -44.15 -8.77
C CYS A 571 -20.15 -45.62 -8.51
N ALA A 572 -18.87 -45.84 -8.19
CA ALA A 572 -18.32 -47.16 -7.91
C ALA A 572 -19.05 -47.82 -6.71
N LEU A 573 -19.27 -47.10 -5.61
CA LEU A 573 -19.98 -47.61 -4.45
C LEU A 573 -21.46 -47.87 -4.77
N ALA A 574 -22.13 -46.97 -5.47
CA ALA A 574 -23.51 -47.14 -5.87
C ALA A 574 -23.70 -48.35 -6.81
N ALA A 575 -22.80 -48.53 -7.79
CA ALA A 575 -22.75 -49.66 -8.72
C ALA A 575 -22.62 -51.01 -7.96
N GLU A 576 -21.66 -51.06 -6.99
CA GLU A 576 -21.48 -52.21 -6.12
C GLU A 576 -22.80 -52.54 -5.35
N ARG A 577 -23.43 -51.52 -4.79
CA ARG A 577 -24.66 -51.68 -3.99
C ARG A 577 -25.88 -52.05 -4.82
N MET A 578 -26.02 -51.51 -6.02
CA MET A 578 -27.06 -51.87 -6.96
C MET A 578 -26.78 -53.19 -7.70
N ASN A 579 -25.56 -53.75 -7.56
CA ASN A 579 -25.05 -54.92 -8.27
C ASN A 579 -25.13 -54.76 -9.81
N VAL A 580 -24.64 -53.62 -10.30
CA VAL A 580 -24.60 -53.23 -11.71
C VAL A 580 -23.17 -52.87 -12.13
N PRO A 581 -22.82 -52.89 -13.43
CA PRO A 581 -21.54 -52.41 -13.90
C PRO A 581 -21.36 -50.91 -13.61
N GLU A 582 -20.14 -50.50 -13.16
CA GLU A 582 -19.83 -49.10 -12.86
C GLU A 582 -19.91 -48.18 -14.10
N ASP A 583 -19.46 -48.68 -15.23
CA ASP A 583 -19.44 -47.96 -16.52
C ASP A 583 -20.83 -47.71 -17.14
N GLU A 584 -21.88 -48.34 -16.54
CA GLU A 584 -23.28 -48.14 -16.92
C GLU A 584 -24.06 -47.28 -15.93
N THR A 585 -23.39 -46.72 -14.93
CA THR A 585 -24.02 -45.84 -13.95
C THR A 585 -23.78 -44.37 -14.32
N GLU A 586 -24.78 -43.53 -14.03
CA GLU A 586 -24.76 -42.10 -14.25
C GLU A 586 -24.96 -41.37 -12.93
N PHE A 587 -24.12 -40.38 -12.67
CA PHE A 587 -24.22 -39.45 -11.55
C PHE A 587 -25.19 -38.32 -11.92
N THR A 588 -26.20 -38.04 -11.09
CA THR A 588 -27.27 -37.06 -11.36
C THR A 588 -27.29 -35.88 -10.36
N GLY A 589 -26.21 -35.66 -9.58
CA GLY A 589 -26.20 -34.64 -8.51
C GLY A 589 -27.01 -35.05 -7.26
N THR A 590 -28.19 -35.58 -7.42
CA THR A 590 -29.06 -36.07 -6.32
C THR A 590 -28.82 -37.54 -5.97
N GLY A 591 -28.04 -38.24 -6.77
CA GLY A 591 -27.73 -39.65 -6.58
C GLY A 591 -27.02 -40.28 -7.77
N VAL A 592 -27.16 -41.61 -7.89
CA VAL A 592 -26.65 -42.41 -9.00
C VAL A 592 -27.77 -43.27 -9.55
N VAL A 593 -27.88 -43.32 -10.86
CA VAL A 593 -28.87 -44.10 -11.60
C VAL A 593 -28.20 -45.13 -12.50
N HIS A 594 -28.87 -46.25 -12.71
CA HIS A 594 -28.54 -47.22 -13.77
C HIS A 594 -29.77 -47.40 -14.65
N GLU A 595 -29.78 -46.72 -15.79
CA GLU A 595 -30.97 -46.62 -16.67
C GLU A 595 -31.48 -48.01 -17.13
N LYS A 596 -30.59 -48.94 -17.47
CA LYS A 596 -30.94 -50.25 -18.01
C LYS A 596 -31.73 -51.11 -17.03
N SER A 597 -31.46 -51.06 -15.74
CA SER A 597 -32.22 -51.80 -14.74
C SER A 597 -33.31 -50.97 -14.06
N GLY A 598 -33.26 -49.63 -14.23
CA GLY A 598 -34.12 -48.69 -13.50
C GLY A 598 -33.76 -48.57 -12.02
N SER A 599 -32.61 -49.10 -11.58
CA SER A 599 -32.14 -48.99 -10.19
C SER A 599 -31.53 -47.59 -9.96
N SER A 600 -31.75 -47.04 -8.77
CA SER A 600 -31.14 -45.77 -8.36
C SER A 600 -30.83 -45.78 -6.87
N MET A 601 -29.88 -44.94 -6.46
CA MET A 601 -29.61 -44.64 -5.04
C MET A 601 -29.47 -43.11 -4.89
N THR A 602 -30.07 -42.56 -3.84
CA THR A 602 -29.93 -41.15 -3.48
C THR A 602 -28.56 -40.91 -2.82
N MET A 603 -28.11 -39.64 -2.77
CA MET A 603 -26.87 -39.31 -2.09
C MET A 603 -26.90 -39.68 -0.61
N GLU A 604 -28.02 -39.51 0.09
CA GLU A 604 -28.18 -39.90 1.49
C GLU A 604 -28.05 -41.42 1.68
N GLU A 605 -28.67 -42.23 0.79
CA GLU A 605 -28.54 -43.70 0.81
C GLU A 605 -27.10 -44.15 0.54
N ILE A 606 -26.41 -43.51 -0.41
CA ILE A 606 -25.00 -43.80 -0.74
C ILE A 606 -24.10 -43.43 0.45
N ALA A 607 -24.31 -42.24 1.05
CA ALA A 607 -23.55 -41.80 2.23
C ALA A 607 -23.74 -42.73 3.42
N THR A 608 -24.97 -43.13 3.71
CA THR A 608 -25.31 -44.08 4.75
C THR A 608 -24.68 -45.47 4.47
N ALA A 609 -24.73 -45.93 3.24
CA ALA A 609 -24.12 -47.20 2.85
C ALA A 609 -22.60 -47.17 3.02
N ALA A 610 -21.96 -46.10 2.67
CA ALA A 610 -20.52 -45.92 2.85
C ALA A 610 -20.12 -46.04 4.32
N MET A 611 -20.71 -45.24 5.18
CA MET A 611 -20.35 -45.14 6.59
C MET A 611 -20.81 -46.36 7.40
N CYS A 612 -22.03 -46.79 7.25
CA CYS A 612 -22.63 -47.82 8.11
C CYS A 612 -22.37 -49.25 7.64
N ASN A 613 -22.30 -49.46 6.32
CA ASN A 613 -22.17 -50.82 5.78
C ASN A 613 -20.77 -51.15 5.29
N ASN A 614 -20.05 -50.19 4.76
CA ASN A 614 -18.69 -50.40 4.24
C ASN A 614 -17.60 -49.89 5.21
N GLY A 615 -17.95 -49.02 6.18
CA GLY A 615 -17.00 -48.42 7.12
C GLY A 615 -15.98 -47.53 6.46
N ILE A 616 -16.32 -46.85 5.37
CA ILE A 616 -15.47 -45.98 4.59
C ILE A 616 -15.98 -44.54 4.59
N ALA A 617 -15.09 -43.57 4.55
CA ALA A 617 -15.42 -42.20 4.26
C ALA A 617 -15.39 -41.97 2.75
N LEU A 618 -16.48 -41.45 2.18
CA LEU A 618 -16.52 -40.99 0.80
C LEU A 618 -15.92 -39.61 0.75
N GLU A 619 -14.61 -39.53 0.43
CA GLU A 619 -13.86 -38.30 0.30
C GLU A 619 -12.84 -38.41 -0.81
N ALA A 620 -12.40 -37.27 -1.36
CA ALA A 620 -11.29 -37.19 -2.31
C ALA A 620 -10.43 -35.97 -2.00
N THR A 621 -9.12 -36.17 -1.99
CA THR A 621 -8.13 -35.09 -1.86
C THR A 621 -7.27 -35.05 -3.10
N GLU A 622 -7.22 -33.89 -3.73
CA GLU A 622 -6.40 -33.67 -4.91
C GLU A 622 -5.58 -32.39 -4.78
N SER A 623 -4.47 -32.35 -5.49
CA SER A 623 -3.57 -31.19 -5.55
C SER A 623 -3.33 -30.78 -6.99
N ASN A 624 -3.08 -29.49 -7.17
CA ASN A 624 -2.69 -28.95 -8.46
C ASN A 624 -1.45 -28.05 -8.31
N CYS A 625 -0.52 -28.24 -9.24
CA CYS A 625 0.65 -27.36 -9.44
C CYS A 625 0.78 -27.22 -10.95
N SER A 626 0.73 -25.98 -11.46
CA SER A 626 0.76 -25.75 -12.90
C SER A 626 2.17 -25.47 -13.41
N PRO A 627 2.56 -26.06 -14.54
CA PRO A 627 3.84 -25.75 -15.19
C PRO A 627 3.83 -24.40 -15.92
N VAL A 628 2.66 -23.80 -16.12
CA VAL A 628 2.45 -22.53 -16.81
C VAL A 628 1.64 -21.56 -15.94
N SER A 629 1.81 -20.26 -16.20
CA SER A 629 1.11 -19.18 -15.49
C SER A 629 0.36 -18.28 -16.50
N PRO A 630 -0.77 -18.73 -17.06
CA PRO A 630 -1.46 -18.00 -18.12
C PRO A 630 -1.85 -16.60 -17.65
N PRO A 631 -1.47 -15.55 -18.38
CA PRO A 631 -1.75 -14.19 -17.93
C PRO A 631 -3.22 -13.81 -18.15
N PRO A 632 -3.89 -13.23 -17.13
CA PRO A 632 -5.04 -12.39 -17.39
C PRO A 632 -4.57 -11.09 -18.03
N TYR A 633 -5.37 -10.56 -18.97
CA TYR A 633 -5.09 -9.31 -19.65
C TYR A 633 -6.15 -8.26 -19.34
N MET A 634 -5.81 -7.00 -19.52
CA MET A 634 -6.72 -5.89 -19.30
C MET A 634 -6.35 -4.69 -20.17
N ALA A 635 -7.36 -3.98 -20.66
CA ALA A 635 -7.23 -2.64 -21.20
C ALA A 635 -8.04 -1.67 -20.33
N GLY A 636 -7.45 -0.54 -19.98
CA GLY A 636 -8.11 0.54 -19.24
C GLY A 636 -8.01 1.84 -20.00
N ALA A 637 -9.15 2.50 -20.19
CA ALA A 637 -9.22 3.82 -20.78
C ALA A 637 -9.86 4.81 -19.80
N VAL A 638 -9.24 5.97 -19.64
CA VAL A 638 -9.66 6.99 -18.68
C VAL A 638 -9.90 8.33 -19.35
N GLU A 639 -10.96 9.03 -18.94
CA GLU A 639 -11.19 10.45 -19.26
C GLU A 639 -10.89 11.29 -18.01
N ILE A 640 -10.01 12.28 -18.17
CA ILE A 640 -9.67 13.22 -17.13
C ILE A 640 -9.99 14.67 -17.50
N GLU A 641 -10.16 15.51 -16.50
CA GLU A 641 -10.18 16.96 -16.62
C GLU A 641 -8.97 17.52 -15.85
N LEU A 642 -8.15 18.30 -16.53
CA LEU A 642 -7.01 19.02 -15.97
C LEU A 642 -7.34 20.51 -15.87
N ASP A 643 -7.19 21.08 -14.72
CA ASP A 643 -7.15 22.54 -14.51
C ASP A 643 -5.72 23.04 -14.75
N LYS A 644 -5.54 23.86 -15.80
CA LYS A 644 -4.19 24.33 -16.21
C LYS A 644 -3.56 25.33 -15.22
N GLU A 645 -4.37 25.97 -14.38
CA GLU A 645 -3.87 26.95 -13.40
C GLU A 645 -3.39 26.27 -12.11
N THR A 646 -4.14 25.26 -11.65
CA THR A 646 -3.85 24.58 -10.37
C THR A 646 -3.07 23.27 -10.53
N GLY A 647 -3.09 22.68 -11.72
CA GLY A 647 -2.59 21.32 -11.97
C GLY A 647 -3.53 20.22 -11.41
N GLU A 648 -4.73 20.58 -10.92
CA GLU A 648 -5.68 19.60 -10.39
C GLU A 648 -6.18 18.67 -11.50
N VAL A 649 -6.04 17.36 -11.29
CA VAL A 649 -6.54 16.31 -12.17
C VAL A 649 -7.79 15.69 -11.55
N ARG A 650 -8.88 15.63 -12.32
CA ARG A 650 -10.12 14.94 -11.94
C ARG A 650 -10.41 13.80 -12.89
N ILE A 651 -10.67 12.63 -12.36
CA ILE A 651 -11.16 11.50 -13.15
C ILE A 651 -12.66 11.69 -13.39
N LEU A 652 -13.07 11.67 -14.66
CA LEU A 652 -14.47 11.79 -15.04
C LEU A 652 -15.11 10.44 -15.31
N ASP A 653 -14.40 9.58 -16.06
CA ASP A 653 -14.88 8.27 -16.48
C ASP A 653 -13.68 7.32 -16.60
N TYR A 654 -13.85 6.09 -16.19
CA TYR A 654 -12.85 5.03 -16.32
C TYR A 654 -13.54 3.77 -16.84
N ALA A 655 -13.15 3.34 -18.04
CA ALA A 655 -13.61 2.11 -18.68
C ALA A 655 -12.51 1.04 -18.60
N ALA A 656 -12.80 -0.09 -18.00
CA ALA A 656 -11.89 -1.21 -17.89
C ALA A 656 -12.50 -2.46 -18.49
N VAL A 657 -11.76 -3.14 -19.36
CA VAL A 657 -12.17 -4.40 -19.98
C VAL A 657 -11.13 -5.46 -19.68
N VAL A 658 -11.56 -6.59 -19.13
CA VAL A 658 -10.68 -7.62 -18.56
C VAL A 658 -10.92 -8.96 -19.25
N ASP A 659 -9.84 -9.62 -19.62
CA ASP A 659 -9.80 -11.02 -19.99
C ASP A 659 -9.21 -11.84 -18.84
N CYS A 660 -10.06 -12.52 -18.08
CA CYS A 660 -9.68 -13.47 -17.04
C CYS A 660 -10.11 -14.91 -17.37
N GLY A 661 -10.23 -15.24 -18.67
CA GLY A 661 -10.83 -16.47 -19.11
C GLY A 661 -12.33 -16.52 -18.77
N THR A 662 -12.83 -17.67 -18.41
CA THR A 662 -14.21 -17.83 -17.94
C THR A 662 -14.40 -17.14 -16.59
N VAL A 663 -15.35 -16.22 -16.50
CA VAL A 663 -15.69 -15.50 -15.27
C VAL A 663 -16.50 -16.39 -14.35
N ILE A 664 -15.95 -16.82 -13.21
CA ILE A 664 -16.64 -17.75 -12.30
C ILE A 664 -17.85 -17.10 -11.63
N ASN A 665 -17.67 -15.87 -11.12
CA ASN A 665 -18.75 -15.07 -10.53
C ASN A 665 -18.66 -13.62 -11.02
N PRO A 666 -19.56 -13.18 -11.90
CA PRO A 666 -19.49 -11.84 -12.51
C PRO A 666 -19.52 -10.68 -11.51
N ASN A 667 -20.30 -10.79 -10.43
CA ASN A 667 -20.40 -9.75 -9.42
C ASN A 667 -19.12 -9.64 -8.59
N LEU A 668 -18.59 -10.76 -8.13
CA LEU A 668 -17.36 -10.78 -7.33
C LEU A 668 -16.16 -10.37 -8.18
N ALA A 669 -16.10 -10.82 -9.43
CA ALA A 669 -15.06 -10.41 -10.39
C ALA A 669 -15.07 -8.89 -10.63
N ARG A 670 -16.25 -8.30 -10.90
CA ARG A 670 -16.40 -6.86 -11.11
C ARG A 670 -15.91 -6.05 -9.90
N VAL A 671 -16.30 -6.44 -8.69
CA VAL A 671 -15.87 -5.77 -7.46
C VAL A 671 -14.35 -5.85 -7.27
N GLN A 672 -13.71 -6.97 -7.68
CA GLN A 672 -12.25 -7.07 -7.65
C GLN A 672 -11.58 -6.12 -8.63
N VAL A 673 -12.13 -5.95 -9.83
CA VAL A 673 -11.62 -4.97 -10.82
C VAL A 673 -11.78 -3.55 -10.29
N GLU A 674 -13.00 -3.15 -9.89
CA GLU A 674 -13.28 -1.82 -9.33
C GLU A 674 -12.34 -1.48 -8.17
N GLY A 675 -12.16 -2.42 -7.22
CA GLY A 675 -11.24 -2.24 -6.09
C GLY A 675 -9.77 -2.11 -6.50
N GLY A 676 -9.35 -2.78 -7.58
CA GLY A 676 -8.01 -2.64 -8.15
C GLY A 676 -7.79 -1.29 -8.82
N LEU A 677 -8.76 -0.81 -9.60
CA LEU A 677 -8.71 0.50 -10.24
C LEU A 677 -8.60 1.62 -9.20
N VAL A 678 -9.37 1.54 -8.11
CA VAL A 678 -9.30 2.53 -7.03
C VAL A 678 -7.91 2.59 -6.40
N GLN A 679 -7.27 1.44 -6.17
CA GLN A 679 -5.89 1.41 -5.68
C GLN A 679 -4.91 1.98 -6.71
N GLY A 680 -5.07 1.71 -8.00
CA GLY A 680 -4.27 2.31 -9.08
C GLY A 680 -4.40 3.84 -9.12
N ILE A 681 -5.63 4.35 -9.05
CA ILE A 681 -5.94 5.79 -8.95
C ILE A 681 -5.27 6.40 -7.70
N GLY A 682 -5.38 5.71 -6.55
CA GLY A 682 -4.78 6.15 -5.30
C GLY A 682 -3.27 6.33 -5.41
N MET A 683 -2.58 5.33 -5.93
CA MET A 683 -1.11 5.36 -6.12
C MET A 683 -0.67 6.44 -7.11
N THR A 684 -1.48 6.74 -8.12
CA THR A 684 -1.14 7.74 -9.13
C THR A 684 -1.34 9.17 -8.63
N LEU A 685 -2.46 9.45 -7.95
CA LEU A 685 -2.90 10.84 -7.70
C LEU A 685 -2.80 11.27 -6.23
N PHE A 686 -2.82 10.33 -5.26
CA PHE A 686 -3.04 10.67 -3.86
C PHE A 686 -1.99 10.12 -2.89
N GLU A 687 -1.55 8.86 -3.10
CA GLU A 687 -0.81 8.10 -2.11
C GLU A 687 0.70 8.31 -2.26
N ASN A 688 1.36 8.59 -1.16
CA ASN A 688 2.81 8.71 -1.08
C ASN A 688 3.26 8.51 0.36
N ILE A 689 4.28 7.71 0.61
CA ILE A 689 4.93 7.62 1.91
C ILE A 689 6.06 8.65 1.96
N GLN A 690 6.04 9.48 2.99
CA GLN A 690 7.01 10.56 3.16
C GLN A 690 7.77 10.39 4.47
N TYR A 691 9.07 10.59 4.42
CA TYR A 691 9.96 10.54 5.58
C TYR A 691 10.59 11.90 5.86
N THR A 692 10.90 12.16 7.14
CA THR A 692 11.78 13.27 7.54
C THR A 692 13.23 12.92 7.18
N ASP A 693 14.12 13.90 7.29
CA ASP A 693 15.59 13.75 7.22
C ASP A 693 16.16 12.78 8.29
N LYS A 694 15.36 12.37 9.26
CA LYS A 694 15.71 11.38 10.30
C LYS A 694 15.06 10.01 10.08
N GLY A 695 14.40 9.80 8.93
CA GLY A 695 13.75 8.55 8.57
C GLY A 695 12.40 8.29 9.28
N GLN A 696 11.81 9.29 9.93
CA GLN A 696 10.49 9.18 10.53
C GLN A 696 9.40 9.41 9.48
N MET A 697 8.42 8.50 9.40
CA MET A 697 7.27 8.67 8.52
C MET A 697 6.39 9.84 8.99
N ILE A 698 6.14 10.80 8.11
CA ILE A 698 5.36 12.03 8.41
C ILE A 698 3.86 11.72 8.36
N ASN A 699 3.42 11.05 7.31
CA ASN A 699 2.00 10.79 7.03
C ASN A 699 1.54 9.42 7.55
N ASN A 700 1.61 9.24 8.86
CA ASN A 700 1.36 7.99 9.57
C ASN A 700 -0.11 7.74 9.97
N SER A 701 -1.05 8.52 9.43
CA SER A 701 -2.49 8.37 9.69
C SER A 701 -3.31 8.73 8.46
N PHE A 702 -4.57 8.32 8.39
CA PHE A 702 -5.49 8.71 7.30
C PHE A 702 -5.84 10.21 7.27
N MET A 703 -5.44 10.97 8.27
CA MET A 703 -5.53 12.45 8.20
C MET A 703 -4.48 13.03 7.26
N GLN A 704 -3.31 12.42 7.15
CA GLN A 704 -2.18 12.89 6.35
C GLN A 704 -1.95 12.01 5.12
N TYR A 705 -2.05 10.68 5.26
CA TYR A 705 -1.98 9.73 4.16
C TYR A 705 -3.35 9.66 3.46
N LYS A 706 -3.41 10.21 2.26
CA LYS A 706 -4.68 10.31 1.53
C LYS A 706 -4.90 9.10 0.65
N VAL A 707 -6.08 8.50 0.79
CA VAL A 707 -6.61 7.50 -0.14
C VAL A 707 -7.81 8.11 -0.86
N PRO A 708 -8.08 7.72 -2.13
CA PRO A 708 -9.21 8.27 -2.86
C PRO A 708 -10.54 7.91 -2.19
N THR A 709 -11.46 8.84 -2.22
CA THR A 709 -12.85 8.65 -1.79
C THR A 709 -13.76 8.40 -2.99
N ARG A 710 -15.04 8.11 -2.75
CA ARG A 710 -16.03 7.95 -3.84
C ARG A 710 -16.14 9.20 -4.72
N LEU A 711 -15.85 10.37 -4.18
CA LEU A 711 -15.93 11.65 -4.91
C LEU A 711 -14.77 11.85 -5.89
N ASP A 712 -13.65 11.17 -5.68
CA ASP A 712 -12.41 11.34 -6.45
C ASP A 712 -12.35 10.43 -7.68
N MET A 713 -13.23 9.42 -7.78
CA MET A 713 -13.11 8.33 -8.75
C MET A 713 -13.91 8.49 -10.04
N GLY A 714 -14.78 9.49 -10.13
CA GLY A 714 -15.68 9.63 -11.28
C GLY A 714 -16.57 8.40 -11.49
N LYS A 715 -16.80 8.04 -12.74
CA LYS A 715 -17.59 6.87 -13.14
C LYS A 715 -16.64 5.70 -13.45
N LEU A 716 -16.85 4.56 -12.78
CA LEU A 716 -16.11 3.32 -13.06
C LEU A 716 -17.02 2.35 -13.82
N ARG A 717 -16.54 1.84 -14.95
CA ARG A 717 -17.24 0.87 -15.79
C ARG A 717 -16.35 -0.31 -16.08
N VAL A 718 -16.85 -1.52 -15.81
CA VAL A 718 -16.11 -2.77 -15.97
C VAL A 718 -16.88 -3.72 -16.85
N GLU A 719 -16.21 -4.23 -17.89
CA GLU A 719 -16.72 -5.31 -18.74
C GLU A 719 -15.68 -6.43 -18.84
N PHE A 720 -16.13 -7.60 -19.27
CA PHE A 720 -15.27 -8.77 -19.48
C PHE A 720 -15.27 -9.19 -20.94
N ARG A 721 -14.11 -9.65 -21.41
CA ARG A 721 -13.93 -10.45 -22.61
C ARG A 721 -13.37 -11.79 -22.17
N SER A 722 -13.73 -12.85 -22.83
CA SER A 722 -13.37 -14.18 -22.40
C SER A 722 -12.56 -14.88 -23.48
N SER A 723 -11.32 -15.26 -23.14
CA SER A 723 -10.58 -16.31 -23.81
C SER A 723 -10.65 -17.58 -22.97
N TYR A 724 -10.85 -18.74 -23.57
CA TYR A 724 -10.86 -20.00 -22.83
C TYR A 724 -9.43 -20.46 -22.54
N GLU A 725 -9.07 -20.61 -21.25
CA GLU A 725 -7.76 -21.11 -20.84
C GLU A 725 -7.79 -22.63 -20.60
N PRO A 726 -7.22 -23.46 -21.48
CA PRO A 726 -7.36 -24.93 -21.39
C PRO A 726 -6.79 -25.51 -20.09
N THR A 727 -5.80 -24.87 -19.50
CA THR A 727 -5.13 -25.36 -18.27
C THR A 727 -5.86 -24.91 -16.98
N GLY A 728 -6.81 -24.00 -17.10
CA GLY A 728 -7.57 -23.46 -15.94
C GLY A 728 -8.87 -24.25 -15.66
N PRO A 729 -9.41 -24.14 -14.44
CA PRO A 729 -10.70 -24.71 -14.14
C PRO A 729 -11.81 -24.00 -14.95
N PHE A 730 -12.63 -24.73 -15.66
CA PHE A 730 -13.69 -24.20 -16.53
C PHE A 730 -13.19 -23.17 -17.56
N GLY A 731 -11.92 -23.16 -17.89
CA GLY A 731 -11.32 -22.17 -18.79
C GLY A 731 -11.00 -20.82 -18.11
N ALA A 732 -10.99 -20.75 -16.78
CA ALA A 732 -10.71 -19.52 -16.04
C ALA A 732 -9.21 -19.26 -15.87
N LYS A 733 -8.84 -17.98 -15.87
CA LYS A 733 -7.58 -17.42 -15.39
C LYS A 733 -7.81 -16.69 -14.05
N SER A 734 -6.80 -16.01 -13.54
CA SER A 734 -6.97 -15.17 -12.37
C SER A 734 -7.48 -13.77 -12.72
N ILE A 735 -7.89 -12.99 -11.70
CA ILE A 735 -8.34 -11.59 -11.89
C ILE A 735 -7.69 -10.63 -10.88
N GLY A 736 -7.16 -11.16 -9.78
CA GLY A 736 -6.92 -10.36 -8.58
C GLY A 736 -5.91 -9.22 -8.69
N ALA A 737 -4.77 -9.41 -9.36
CA ALA A 737 -3.66 -8.46 -9.35
C ALA A 737 -3.58 -7.57 -10.60
N GLY A 738 -4.00 -8.06 -11.76
CA GLY A 738 -3.89 -7.32 -13.03
C GLY A 738 -4.59 -5.95 -13.01
N THR A 739 -5.64 -5.83 -12.25
CA THR A 739 -6.46 -4.60 -12.18
C THR A 739 -5.78 -3.41 -11.50
N CYS A 740 -4.81 -3.62 -10.61
CA CYS A 740 -4.00 -2.54 -10.04
C CYS A 740 -2.90 -2.05 -10.98
N ASN A 741 -2.60 -2.80 -12.03
CA ASN A 741 -1.48 -2.52 -12.91
C ASN A 741 -1.76 -1.37 -13.87
N LEU A 742 -3.03 -0.96 -14.02
CA LEU A 742 -3.39 0.24 -14.77
C LEU A 742 -3.24 1.48 -13.89
N GLN A 743 -2.03 1.95 -13.73
CA GLN A 743 -1.81 3.33 -13.30
C GLN A 743 -2.23 4.25 -14.46
N CYS A 744 -2.91 5.36 -14.13
CA CYS A 744 -3.23 6.36 -15.14
C CYS A 744 -1.93 6.80 -15.81
N ASP A 745 -1.86 6.64 -17.12
CA ASP A 745 -0.72 7.07 -17.90
C ASP A 745 -0.57 8.60 -17.80
N GLY A 746 0.59 9.07 -17.36
CA GLY A 746 0.91 10.49 -17.31
C GLY A 746 0.86 11.20 -18.68
N SER A 747 0.85 10.44 -19.79
CA SER A 747 0.70 10.97 -21.15
C SER A 747 -0.71 11.52 -21.44
N VAL A 748 -1.70 11.24 -20.62
CA VAL A 748 -3.06 11.81 -20.72
C VAL A 748 -3.06 13.33 -20.47
N VAL A 749 -2.03 13.85 -19.77
CA VAL A 749 -1.87 15.29 -19.60
C VAL A 749 -1.26 15.88 -20.86
N PRO A 750 -1.96 16.78 -21.57
CA PRO A 750 -1.40 17.41 -22.75
C PRO A 750 -0.09 18.12 -22.40
N ARG A 751 1.01 17.74 -23.07
CA ARG A 751 2.26 18.51 -23.01
C ARG A 751 2.02 19.84 -23.73
N THR A 752 1.72 20.90 -23.01
CA THR A 752 1.89 22.26 -23.52
C THR A 752 3.40 22.58 -23.49
N ALA A 753 3.90 23.30 -24.48
CA ALA A 753 5.33 23.59 -24.68
C ALA A 753 6.04 24.24 -23.47
N ASP A 754 5.29 24.64 -22.44
CA ASP A 754 5.79 25.22 -21.18
C ASP A 754 5.96 24.20 -20.04
N HIS A 755 5.73 22.90 -20.29
CA HIS A 755 5.77 21.84 -19.27
C HIS A 755 6.97 20.88 -19.39
N GLU A 756 8.10 21.31 -19.96
CA GLU A 756 9.34 20.52 -19.95
C GLU A 756 9.92 20.23 -18.54
N ARG A 757 9.20 20.59 -17.46
CA ARG A 757 9.59 20.35 -16.06
C ARG A 757 8.47 19.85 -15.15
N ALA A 758 7.37 19.37 -15.68
CA ALA A 758 6.46 18.58 -14.86
C ALA A 758 6.99 17.13 -14.83
N ASP A 759 7.98 16.90 -14.01
CA ASP A 759 8.29 15.57 -13.54
C ASP A 759 6.99 14.91 -13.11
N CYS A 760 6.84 13.60 -13.38
CA CYS A 760 5.74 12.74 -12.89
C CYS A 760 5.65 12.68 -11.34
N ASN A 761 6.45 13.45 -10.66
CA ASN A 761 6.31 13.91 -9.30
C ASN A 761 5.26 15.02 -9.27
N GLY A 762 3.98 14.64 -9.20
CA GLY A 762 2.88 15.60 -9.04
C GLY A 762 3.05 16.45 -7.78
N ASN A 763 4.05 17.28 -7.73
CA ASN A 763 4.26 18.38 -6.82
C ASN A 763 5.50 19.21 -7.23
N CYS A 764 5.55 19.68 -8.47
CA CYS A 764 6.32 20.88 -8.76
C CYS A 764 5.37 21.97 -9.24
N GLY A 765 4.33 22.22 -8.45
CA GLY A 765 3.71 23.53 -8.40
C GLY A 765 4.81 24.52 -8.00
N LYS A 766 4.90 25.65 -8.72
CA LYS A 766 5.59 26.84 -8.30
C LYS A 766 5.55 26.91 -6.77
N ARG A 767 6.71 26.84 -6.09
CA ARG A 767 6.77 26.95 -4.62
C ARG A 767 5.98 28.18 -4.24
N MET A 768 5.05 28.03 -3.30
CA MET A 768 4.18 29.12 -2.87
C MET A 768 5.06 30.26 -2.36
N ARG A 769 4.92 31.46 -2.90
CA ARG A 769 5.61 32.64 -2.36
C ARG A 769 4.94 33.04 -1.07
N VAL A 770 5.64 32.90 0.04
CA VAL A 770 5.14 33.20 1.37
C VAL A 770 5.79 34.47 1.88
N THR A 771 4.97 35.45 2.27
CA THR A 771 5.47 36.62 2.99
C THR A 771 5.25 36.43 4.49
N ILE A 772 6.34 36.37 5.24
CA ILE A 772 6.34 36.39 6.71
C ILE A 772 6.15 37.85 7.12
N LEU A 773 4.91 38.18 7.52
CA LEU A 773 4.54 39.50 8.00
C LEU A 773 4.86 39.63 9.49
N TYR A 774 5.89 40.38 9.82
CA TYR A 774 6.25 40.70 11.20
C TYR A 774 5.65 42.03 11.64
N LEU A 775 4.63 41.99 12.50
CA LEU A 775 3.84 43.13 12.92
C LEU A 775 4.49 43.82 14.15
N ALA A 776 5.35 44.83 13.90
CA ALA A 776 6.12 45.55 14.91
C ALA A 776 5.61 46.98 15.11
N ALA A 777 4.29 47.18 15.27
CA ALA A 777 3.64 48.48 15.35
C ALA A 777 2.65 48.64 16.52
N GLY A 778 2.75 47.83 17.57
CA GLY A 778 1.86 47.86 18.73
C GLY A 778 2.00 49.14 19.58
N ASN A 779 0.88 49.72 19.99
CA ASN A 779 0.80 51.03 20.71
C ASN A 779 1.27 51.02 22.16
N SER A 780 1.64 49.89 22.74
CA SER A 780 2.22 49.70 24.09
C SER A 780 1.46 50.42 25.24
N ARG A 781 0.14 50.71 25.10
CA ARG A 781 -0.64 51.55 26.02
C ARG A 781 -0.68 51.05 27.46
N ARG A 782 -0.55 49.74 27.68
CA ARG A 782 -0.57 49.12 29.02
C ARG A 782 0.80 48.95 29.66
N PHE A 783 1.87 49.09 28.86
CA PHE A 783 3.24 48.85 29.29
C PHE A 783 3.90 50.08 29.90
N GLY A 784 3.38 51.29 29.60
CA GLY A 784 3.83 52.60 30.11
C GLY A 784 4.99 53.22 29.30
N GLU A 785 5.63 52.46 28.42
CA GLU A 785 6.65 52.89 27.48
C GLU A 785 6.58 52.01 26.22
N ASN A 786 7.42 52.23 25.19
CA ASN A 786 7.40 51.38 24.00
C ASN A 786 7.98 49.99 24.32
N LYS A 787 7.06 49.02 24.55
CA LYS A 787 7.42 47.63 24.90
C LYS A 787 8.33 46.93 23.90
N LEU A 788 8.24 47.25 22.60
CA LEU A 788 9.01 46.64 21.55
C LEU A 788 10.51 47.01 21.63
N LEU A 789 10.80 48.24 22.10
CA LEU A 789 12.15 48.75 22.29
C LEU A 789 12.72 48.46 23.68
N TYR A 790 11.89 47.88 24.58
CA TYR A 790 12.31 47.53 25.93
C TYR A 790 13.39 46.43 25.92
N PRO A 791 14.49 46.57 26.70
CA PRO A 791 15.51 45.56 26.76
C PRO A 791 15.08 44.33 27.56
N LEU A 792 15.00 43.19 26.90
CA LEU A 792 14.80 41.87 27.48
C LEU A 792 16.10 41.08 27.25
N ASP A 793 16.74 40.63 28.35
CA ASP A 793 18.05 39.92 28.27
C ASP A 793 19.10 40.65 27.42
N GLY A 794 19.17 41.99 27.51
CA GLY A 794 20.14 42.81 26.80
C GLY A 794 19.81 43.09 25.34
N LYS A 795 18.64 42.69 24.83
CA LYS A 795 18.19 42.85 23.44
C LYS A 795 16.77 43.39 23.40
N ALA A 796 16.44 44.28 22.47
CA ALA A 796 15.07 44.78 22.37
C ALA A 796 14.05 43.67 22.12
N VAL A 797 12.87 43.72 22.75
CA VAL A 797 11.82 42.68 22.67
C VAL A 797 11.54 42.29 21.22
N TYR A 798 11.35 43.23 20.30
CA TYR A 798 11.05 42.93 18.89
C TYR A 798 12.19 42.17 18.19
N ARG A 799 13.43 42.28 18.64
CA ARG A 799 14.58 41.63 18.02
C ARG A 799 14.65 40.12 18.29
N HIS A 800 14.04 39.63 19.38
CA HIS A 800 14.13 38.23 19.77
C HIS A 800 13.50 37.30 18.74
N LEU A 801 12.25 37.54 18.34
CA LEU A 801 11.58 36.72 17.34
C LEU A 801 12.01 37.13 15.91
N LEU A 802 12.26 38.44 15.66
CA LEU A 802 12.69 38.90 14.34
C LEU A 802 13.97 38.21 13.85
N ASP A 803 14.97 38.08 14.70
CA ASP A 803 16.26 37.49 14.30
C ASP A 803 16.11 36.00 13.98
N ARG A 804 15.20 35.26 14.66
CA ARG A 804 14.84 33.89 14.35
C ARG A 804 14.13 33.82 13.00
N LEU A 805 13.12 34.66 12.75
CA LEU A 805 12.41 34.70 11.47
C LEU A 805 13.32 35.09 10.30
N ALA A 806 14.32 35.95 10.53
CA ALA A 806 15.30 36.29 9.50
C ALA A 806 16.25 35.13 9.16
N GLN A 807 16.56 34.26 10.13
CA GLN A 807 17.30 33.03 9.91
C GLN A 807 16.45 31.99 9.15
N ILE A 808 15.19 31.83 9.54
CA ILE A 808 14.23 30.96 8.87
C ILE A 808 14.05 31.38 7.41
N ALA A 809 13.72 32.65 7.15
CA ALA A 809 13.55 33.17 5.79
C ALA A 809 14.81 33.00 4.93
N GLY A 810 16.00 33.10 5.52
CA GLY A 810 17.28 32.90 4.81
C GLY A 810 17.57 31.44 4.39
N ARG A 811 16.82 30.46 4.90
CA ARG A 811 16.94 29.04 4.53
C ARG A 811 15.97 28.63 3.41
N HIS A 812 14.96 29.44 3.13
CA HIS A 812 13.90 29.13 2.16
C HIS A 812 13.86 30.19 1.05
N GLU A 813 14.16 29.82 -0.18
CA GLU A 813 14.22 30.72 -1.34
C GLU A 813 12.89 31.39 -1.71
N ASN A 814 11.76 30.80 -1.29
CA ASN A 814 10.41 31.24 -1.58
C ASN A 814 9.73 31.95 -0.40
N TRP A 815 10.45 32.21 0.72
CA TRP A 815 9.93 32.93 1.87
C TRP A 815 10.61 34.29 2.01
N GLU A 816 9.82 35.33 2.11
CA GLU A 816 10.28 36.69 2.28
C GLU A 816 9.83 37.26 3.63
N LEU A 817 10.75 37.91 4.35
CA LEU A 817 10.45 38.55 5.63
C LEU A 817 10.17 40.04 5.45
N LEU A 818 8.95 40.46 5.85
CA LEU A 818 8.48 41.85 5.76
C LEU A 818 8.10 42.36 7.16
N VAL A 819 8.80 43.41 7.59
CA VAL A 819 8.55 44.07 8.90
C VAL A 819 7.71 45.30 8.70
N VAL A 820 6.53 45.33 9.36
CA VAL A 820 5.62 46.49 9.33
C VAL A 820 5.72 47.24 10.66
N THR A 821 6.11 48.51 10.64
CA THR A 821 6.27 49.30 11.86
C THR A 821 5.82 50.74 11.67
N GLN A 822 5.42 51.40 12.75
CA GLN A 822 5.15 52.85 12.84
C GLN A 822 6.33 53.63 13.48
N TYR A 823 7.40 52.95 13.91
CA TYR A 823 8.49 53.50 14.66
C TYR A 823 9.73 53.72 13.74
N GLU A 824 10.09 54.99 13.49
CA GLU A 824 11.27 55.35 12.69
C GLU A 824 12.56 54.72 13.24
N ARG A 825 12.71 54.69 14.56
CA ARG A 825 13.85 54.07 15.23
C ARG A 825 14.02 52.58 14.86
N ILE A 826 12.93 51.81 14.74
CA ILE A 826 13.03 50.42 14.28
C ILE A 826 13.48 50.36 12.83
N LEU A 827 13.03 51.25 11.95
CA LEU A 827 13.49 51.30 10.56
C LEU A 827 14.97 51.61 10.48
N GLU A 828 15.49 52.61 11.27
CA GLU A 828 16.91 52.92 11.32
C GLU A 828 17.76 51.73 11.80
N GLU A 829 17.32 51.05 12.87
CA GLU A 829 18.01 49.86 13.40
C GLU A 829 18.01 48.67 12.42
N LEU A 830 17.01 48.56 11.52
CA LEU A 830 16.89 47.49 10.54
C LEU A 830 17.54 47.84 9.17
N ALA A 831 17.91 49.11 8.92
CA ALA A 831 18.49 49.56 7.65
C ALA A 831 19.69 48.72 7.15
N PRO A 832 20.62 48.22 8.03
CA PRO A 832 21.70 47.35 7.60
C PRO A 832 21.20 45.97 7.09
N LEU A 833 20.14 45.39 7.67
CA LEU A 833 19.58 44.12 7.26
C LEU A 833 18.78 44.26 5.95
N VAL A 834 18.09 45.37 5.75
CA VAL A 834 17.43 45.71 4.48
C VAL A 834 18.48 45.86 3.36
N LYS A 835 19.58 46.57 3.62
CA LYS A 835 20.67 46.73 2.67
C LYS A 835 21.36 45.40 2.32
N ALA A 836 21.40 44.47 3.27
CA ALA A 836 21.93 43.13 3.07
C ALA A 836 20.94 42.18 2.38
N GLY A 837 19.71 42.63 2.04
CA GLY A 837 18.69 41.83 1.39
C GLY A 837 18.06 40.75 2.29
N ARG A 838 18.21 40.81 3.63
CA ARG A 838 17.72 39.80 4.56
C ARG A 838 16.27 39.97 4.98
N LEU A 839 15.74 41.18 4.84
CA LEU A 839 14.33 41.50 5.12
C LEU A 839 13.95 42.81 4.40
N GLN A 840 12.67 43.08 4.34
CA GLN A 840 12.10 44.34 3.86
C GLN A 840 11.34 45.03 4.98
N THR A 841 11.12 46.34 4.86
CA THR A 841 10.40 47.13 5.85
C THR A 841 9.32 47.97 5.19
N VAL A 842 8.21 48.12 5.90
CA VAL A 842 7.07 49.01 5.54
C VAL A 842 6.81 49.97 6.68
N PHE A 843 6.92 51.29 6.40
CA PHE A 843 6.51 52.31 7.35
C PHE A 843 5.03 52.52 7.28
N SER A 844 4.33 52.34 8.41
CA SER A 844 2.87 52.45 8.52
C SER A 844 2.50 53.36 9.70
N PRO A 845 2.53 54.70 9.50
CA PRO A 845 2.17 55.65 10.56
C PRO A 845 0.68 55.51 11.03
N ASP A 846 -0.18 55.09 10.14
CA ASP A 846 -1.59 54.84 10.47
C ASP A 846 -1.81 53.67 11.43
N SER A 847 -0.77 52.84 11.70
CA SER A 847 -0.82 51.74 12.69
C SER A 847 -1.15 52.25 14.11
N GLU A 848 -0.95 53.53 14.40
CA GLU A 848 -1.40 54.19 15.63
C GLU A 848 -2.91 54.04 15.86
N LYS A 849 -3.68 53.97 14.75
CA LYS A 849 -5.17 53.87 14.77
C LYS A 849 -5.66 52.41 15.03
N GLY A 850 -4.76 51.43 15.11
CA GLY A 850 -5.06 50.04 15.42
C GLY A 850 -4.39 49.02 14.51
N ILE A 851 -4.36 47.74 14.95
CA ILE A 851 -3.66 46.63 14.29
C ILE A 851 -4.13 46.34 12.85
N SER A 852 -5.38 46.66 12.52
CA SER A 852 -5.92 46.51 11.15
C SER A 852 -5.13 47.30 10.10
N TYR A 853 -4.63 48.47 10.48
CA TYR A 853 -3.83 49.32 9.59
C TYR A 853 -2.43 48.75 9.35
N THR A 854 -1.84 48.13 10.38
CA THR A 854 -0.57 47.37 10.28
C THR A 854 -0.73 46.19 9.32
N ILE A 855 -1.78 45.38 9.49
CA ILE A 855 -2.08 44.25 8.62
C ILE A 855 -2.31 44.70 7.19
N ARG A 856 -3.13 45.74 6.97
CA ARG A 856 -3.40 46.29 5.62
C ARG A 856 -2.13 46.70 4.90
N ALA A 857 -1.26 47.47 5.56
CA ALA A 857 0.01 47.92 4.96
C ALA A 857 0.91 46.73 4.61
N GLY A 858 0.94 45.71 5.45
CA GLY A 858 1.67 44.48 5.20
C GLY A 858 1.13 43.66 4.03
N ILE A 859 -0.18 43.46 3.97
CA ILE A 859 -0.84 42.74 2.87
C ILE A 859 -0.69 43.47 1.54
N GLU A 860 -0.84 44.79 1.49
CA GLU A 860 -0.63 45.58 0.27
C GLU A 860 0.81 45.50 -0.25
N ALA A 861 1.79 45.39 0.64
CA ALA A 861 3.19 45.19 0.26
C ALA A 861 3.43 43.75 -0.24
N ALA A 862 2.86 42.72 0.41
CA ALA A 862 2.93 41.33 0.02
C ALA A 862 2.27 41.06 -1.35
N GLU A 863 1.14 41.72 -1.65
CA GLU A 863 0.50 41.66 -2.98
C GLU A 863 1.42 42.21 -4.09
N LYS A 864 2.14 43.32 -3.84
CA LYS A 864 3.12 43.88 -4.80
C LYS A 864 4.28 42.93 -5.07
N GLN A 865 4.59 42.05 -4.14
CA GLN A 865 5.63 41.00 -4.28
C GLN A 865 5.09 39.70 -4.89
N ASN A 866 3.80 39.68 -5.28
CA ASN A 866 3.09 38.49 -5.77
C ASN A 866 3.09 37.34 -4.76
N ALA A 867 2.90 37.62 -3.47
CA ALA A 867 2.74 36.60 -2.46
C ALA A 867 1.46 35.75 -2.69
N ASP A 868 1.59 34.44 -2.50
CA ASP A 868 0.49 33.48 -2.57
C ASP A 868 -0.15 33.28 -1.18
N ALA A 869 0.63 33.52 -0.11
CA ALA A 869 0.18 33.50 1.27
C ALA A 869 0.97 34.46 2.16
N CYS A 870 0.36 34.85 3.29
CA CYS A 870 0.98 35.63 4.35
C CYS A 870 0.86 34.93 5.69
N ALA A 871 1.96 34.87 6.45
CA ALA A 871 1.99 34.42 7.83
C ALA A 871 2.24 35.59 8.77
N CYS A 872 1.26 35.95 9.58
CA CYS A 872 1.30 37.09 10.50
C CYS A 872 1.90 36.67 11.85
N PHE A 873 3.07 37.21 12.17
CA PHE A 873 3.73 37.09 13.48
C PHE A 873 3.66 38.43 14.22
N VAL A 874 3.53 38.40 15.52
CA VAL A 874 3.45 39.60 16.35
C VAL A 874 4.74 39.81 17.14
N ALA A 875 5.21 41.07 17.22
CA ALA A 875 6.52 41.42 17.75
C ALA A 875 6.65 41.32 19.28
N ASP A 876 5.57 41.11 19.98
CA ASP A 876 5.46 41.00 21.44
C ASP A 876 5.44 39.53 21.94
N GLN A 877 5.77 38.56 21.07
CA GLN A 877 5.98 37.14 21.43
C GLN A 877 7.48 36.76 21.39
N PRO A 878 8.32 37.27 22.27
CA PRO A 878 9.76 37.03 22.23
C PRO A 878 10.17 35.59 22.54
N TYR A 879 9.28 34.77 23.11
CA TYR A 879 9.57 33.41 23.57
C TYR A 879 9.25 32.34 22.53
N LEU A 880 8.58 32.68 21.42
CA LEU A 880 8.26 31.73 20.34
C LEU A 880 9.56 31.18 19.77
N LYS A 881 9.76 29.86 19.84
CA LYS A 881 10.97 29.20 19.37
C LYS A 881 11.09 29.23 17.86
N GLU A 882 12.33 29.24 17.39
CA GLU A 882 12.66 29.15 15.96
C GLU A 882 12.05 27.89 15.33
N GLU A 883 12.25 26.72 15.94
CA GLU A 883 11.74 25.44 15.50
C GLU A 883 10.19 25.41 15.41
N THR A 884 9.49 26.01 16.36
CA THR A 884 8.01 26.11 16.36
C THR A 884 7.52 27.01 15.23
N ALA A 885 8.17 28.15 15.00
CA ALA A 885 7.82 29.10 13.94
C ALA A 885 8.08 28.49 12.55
N GLU A 886 9.21 27.84 12.34
CA GLU A 886 9.55 27.18 11.06
C GLU A 886 8.59 26.03 10.75
N ARG A 887 8.35 25.11 11.69
CA ARG A 887 7.38 24.03 11.53
C ARG A 887 5.95 24.50 11.28
N PHE A 888 5.54 25.63 11.85
CA PHE A 888 4.26 26.25 11.55
C PHE A 888 4.20 26.67 10.06
N LEU A 889 5.20 27.40 9.59
CA LEU A 889 5.27 27.87 8.21
C LEU A 889 5.30 26.71 7.20
N GLU A 890 6.17 25.73 7.43
CA GLU A 890 6.28 24.52 6.60
C GLU A 890 4.95 23.74 6.55
N SER A 891 4.31 23.56 7.71
CA SER A 891 3.03 22.88 7.81
C SER A 891 1.92 23.59 7.01
N MET A 892 1.85 24.91 7.07
CA MET A 892 0.84 25.71 6.35
C MET A 892 1.12 25.69 4.83
N GLU A 893 2.38 25.84 4.43
CA GLU A 893 2.77 25.78 3.03
C GLU A 893 2.53 24.38 2.44
N MET A 894 2.99 23.32 3.10
CA MET A 894 2.85 21.94 2.64
C MET A 894 1.36 21.54 2.48
N GLN A 895 0.50 21.99 3.39
CA GLN A 895 -0.93 21.72 3.31
C GLN A 895 -1.67 22.67 2.37
N LYS A 896 -0.96 23.64 1.73
CA LYS A 896 -1.57 24.74 0.97
C LYS A 896 -2.76 25.34 1.73
N ALA A 897 -2.53 25.59 3.03
CA ALA A 897 -3.59 25.98 3.96
C ALA A 897 -4.34 27.21 3.46
N PRO A 898 -5.66 27.18 3.33
CA PRO A 898 -6.43 28.39 3.01
C PRO A 898 -6.35 29.41 4.16
N LEU A 899 -6.49 28.94 5.39
CA LEU A 899 -6.32 29.69 6.63
C LEU A 899 -5.65 28.79 7.67
N GLY A 900 -4.86 29.36 8.58
CA GLY A 900 -4.21 28.61 9.64
C GLY A 900 -3.91 29.45 10.88
N CYS A 901 -3.77 28.80 12.04
CA CYS A 901 -3.30 29.44 13.26
C CYS A 901 -2.73 28.43 14.25
N VAL A 902 -1.92 28.92 15.19
CA VAL A 902 -1.49 28.10 16.32
C VAL A 902 -2.64 27.85 17.27
N PHE A 903 -2.63 26.67 17.90
CA PHE A 903 -3.65 26.23 18.84
C PHE A 903 -2.99 25.64 20.07
N CYS A 904 -3.34 26.13 21.24
CA CYS A 904 -2.80 25.65 22.52
C CYS A 904 -3.87 25.73 23.61
N GLY A 905 -4.04 24.68 24.40
CA GLY A 905 -4.98 24.64 25.54
C GLY A 905 -6.45 24.90 25.16
N GLY A 906 -6.86 24.67 23.92
CA GLY A 906 -8.24 24.93 23.45
C GLY A 906 -8.45 26.34 22.86
N GLU A 907 -7.42 27.19 22.80
CA GLU A 907 -7.51 28.55 22.26
C GLU A 907 -6.64 28.75 21.02
N SER A 908 -7.14 29.56 20.05
CA SER A 908 -6.40 29.96 18.86
C SER A 908 -5.57 31.22 19.11
N GLY A 909 -4.33 31.25 18.62
CA GLY A 909 -3.38 32.34 18.79
C GLY A 909 -2.59 32.72 17.51
N ASN A 910 -1.62 33.63 17.69
CA ASN A 910 -0.60 33.94 16.68
C ASN A 910 0.60 32.99 16.84
N PRO A 911 1.31 32.68 15.75
CA PRO A 911 1.14 33.19 14.37
C PRO A 911 -0.12 32.68 13.66
N ALA A 912 -0.56 33.46 12.65
CA ALA A 912 -1.73 33.15 11.84
C ALA A 912 -1.41 33.22 10.35
N TRP A 913 -1.95 32.29 9.58
CA TRP A 913 -1.71 32.14 8.14
C TRP A 913 -2.95 32.46 7.32
N PHE A 914 -2.75 33.17 6.20
CA PHE A 914 -3.79 33.58 5.26
C PHE A 914 -3.30 33.38 3.82
N SER A 915 -4.00 32.58 3.03
CA SER A 915 -3.74 32.49 1.59
C SER A 915 -4.36 33.68 0.83
N LYS A 916 -3.89 33.91 -0.38
CA LYS A 916 -4.21 35.09 -1.22
C LYS A 916 -5.72 35.39 -1.37
N PRO A 917 -6.63 34.43 -1.49
CA PRO A 917 -8.07 34.71 -1.57
C PRO A 917 -8.64 35.53 -0.40
N TYR A 918 -7.99 35.50 0.79
CA TYR A 918 -8.43 36.21 1.99
C TYR A 918 -7.79 37.59 2.19
N PHE A 919 -6.89 38.01 1.30
CA PHE A 919 -6.19 39.29 1.40
C PHE A 919 -7.17 40.49 1.31
N SER A 920 -8.22 40.40 0.49
CA SER A 920 -9.27 41.42 0.41
C SER A 920 -9.99 41.63 1.74
N GLU A 921 -10.36 40.52 2.43
CA GLU A 921 -11.02 40.62 3.74
C GLU A 921 -10.11 41.20 4.84
N LEU A 922 -8.80 40.87 4.77
CA LEU A 922 -7.82 41.46 5.71
C LEU A 922 -7.68 42.99 5.51
N LYS A 923 -7.78 43.48 4.29
CA LYS A 923 -7.73 44.92 3.96
C LYS A 923 -8.99 45.67 4.40
N GLU A 924 -10.12 44.97 4.53
CA GLU A 924 -11.40 45.56 5.01
C GLU A 924 -11.48 45.67 6.53
N LEU A 925 -10.53 45.13 7.26
CA LEU A 925 -10.47 45.24 8.73
C LEU A 925 -10.33 46.72 9.15
N SER A 926 -10.91 47.09 10.29
CA SER A 926 -10.90 48.48 10.83
C SER A 926 -10.66 48.50 12.35
N GLY A 927 -9.91 49.48 12.84
CA GLY A 927 -9.59 49.68 14.26
C GLY A 927 -8.69 48.61 14.85
N ASP A 928 -8.85 48.22 16.10
CA ASP A 928 -8.10 47.17 16.80
C ASP A 928 -8.58 45.74 16.50
N ARG A 929 -9.04 45.51 15.27
CA ARG A 929 -9.49 44.18 14.82
C ARG A 929 -8.40 43.52 14.00
N GLY A 930 -7.83 42.45 14.55
CA GLY A 930 -6.78 41.63 13.87
C GLY A 930 -7.34 40.50 12.99
N GLY A 931 -6.44 39.76 12.38
CA GLY A 931 -6.73 38.61 11.49
C GLY A 931 -7.61 37.52 12.12
N LYS A 932 -7.64 37.42 13.45
CA LYS A 932 -8.50 36.48 14.20
C LYS A 932 -10.01 36.63 13.84
N LYS A 933 -10.45 37.80 13.35
CA LYS A 933 -11.85 37.99 12.91
C LYS A 933 -12.11 37.26 11.59
N VAL A 934 -11.16 37.25 10.67
CA VAL A 934 -11.27 36.52 9.40
C VAL A 934 -11.24 35.02 9.70
N LEU A 935 -10.31 34.53 10.54
CA LEU A 935 -10.27 33.13 10.99
C LEU A 935 -11.59 32.67 11.58
N LYS A 936 -12.21 33.49 12.49
CA LYS A 936 -13.49 33.10 13.11
C LYS A 936 -14.65 33.05 12.11
N ARG A 937 -14.63 33.89 11.05
CA ARG A 937 -15.67 33.89 10.00
C ARG A 937 -15.59 32.64 9.14
N HIS A 938 -14.41 32.13 8.90
CA HIS A 938 -14.13 30.99 8.05
C HIS A 938 -13.52 29.80 8.82
N TRP A 939 -14.02 29.59 10.05
CA TRP A 939 -13.43 28.60 10.96
C TRP A 939 -13.35 27.18 10.39
N GLU A 940 -14.29 26.80 9.54
CA GLU A 940 -14.33 25.49 8.89
C GLU A 940 -13.15 25.27 7.91
N SER A 941 -12.53 26.37 7.44
CA SER A 941 -11.37 26.35 6.54
C SER A 941 -10.04 26.58 7.27
N VAL A 942 -10.05 26.72 8.60
CA VAL A 942 -8.84 26.99 9.39
C VAL A 942 -8.13 25.67 9.75
N ILE A 943 -6.86 25.56 9.40
CA ILE A 943 -5.99 24.46 9.80
C ILE A 943 -5.31 24.82 11.13
N PRO A 944 -5.57 24.08 12.22
CA PRO A 944 -4.93 24.32 13.51
C PRO A 944 -3.54 23.70 13.54
N PHE A 945 -2.55 24.44 14.03
CA PHE A 945 -1.20 23.95 14.35
C PHE A 945 -1.04 23.86 15.87
N LEU A 946 -0.90 22.65 16.39
CA LEU A 946 -0.84 22.40 17.83
C LEU A 946 0.54 22.76 18.39
N VAL A 947 0.55 23.61 19.44
CA VAL A 947 1.73 23.97 20.22
C VAL A 947 1.55 23.45 21.65
N GLU A 948 2.47 22.62 22.11
CA GLU A 948 2.38 21.99 23.43
C GLU A 948 2.75 22.94 24.58
N ALA A 949 3.66 23.88 24.32
CA ALA A 949 4.23 24.78 25.30
C ALA A 949 3.54 26.16 25.28
N ALA A 950 2.51 26.35 26.10
CA ALA A 950 1.74 27.60 26.16
C ALA A 950 2.59 28.85 26.41
N TRP A 951 3.71 28.73 27.12
CA TRP A 951 4.62 29.84 27.40
C TRP A 951 5.32 30.41 26.14
N GLU A 952 5.46 29.61 25.07
CA GLU A 952 6.03 30.09 23.79
C GLU A 952 5.12 31.14 23.12
N LEU A 953 3.83 31.05 23.33
CA LEU A 953 2.83 31.91 22.72
C LEU A 953 2.44 33.11 23.59
N LYS A 954 3.17 33.34 24.70
CA LYS A 954 2.84 34.38 25.64
C LYS A 954 3.19 35.77 25.06
N ASP A 955 2.18 36.65 25.01
CA ASP A 955 2.34 38.06 24.67
C ASP A 955 2.91 38.82 25.88
N LEU A 956 3.83 39.75 25.64
CA LEU A 956 4.30 40.72 26.66
C LEU A 956 3.39 41.95 26.70
N ASP A 957 2.39 41.97 27.55
CA ASP A 957 1.44 43.06 27.67
C ASP A 957 1.76 44.04 28.83
N ARG A 958 2.42 43.55 29.88
CA ARG A 958 2.77 44.33 31.07
C ARG A 958 4.21 44.03 31.52
N LYS A 959 4.82 44.92 32.33
CA LYS A 959 6.17 44.74 32.90
C LYS A 959 6.27 43.48 33.79
N GLU A 960 5.16 43.07 34.41
CA GLU A 960 5.10 41.85 35.23
C GLU A 960 5.27 40.57 34.39
N ASP A 961 4.96 40.59 33.11
CA ASP A 961 5.13 39.48 32.20
C ASP A 961 6.61 39.11 31.93
N LEU A 962 7.52 40.00 32.30
CA LEU A 962 8.99 39.79 32.17
C LEU A 962 9.59 38.90 33.25
N CYS A 963 8.88 38.62 34.33
CA CYS A 963 9.40 37.94 35.54
C CYS A 963 9.21 36.42 35.59
N CYS A 964 8.68 35.79 34.55
CA CYS A 964 8.42 34.36 34.52
C CYS A 964 9.52 33.55 33.78
N ARG A 965 10.77 33.67 34.25
CA ARG A 965 11.77 32.59 34.08
C ARG A 965 11.99 31.92 35.47
N ASP A 966 11.86 30.60 35.49
CA ASP A 966 12.06 29.72 36.64
C ASP A 966 10.98 29.73 37.74
N THR A 967 9.89 29.01 37.49
CA THR A 967 9.35 28.11 38.55
C THR A 967 8.53 27.00 37.84
N GLY A 968 9.14 25.84 37.77
CA GLY A 968 8.36 24.59 37.65
C GLY A 968 7.51 24.47 38.94
N GLY A 969 6.20 24.58 38.78
CA GLY A 969 5.23 24.32 39.85
C GLY A 969 4.49 25.55 40.35
N CYS A 970 3.29 25.75 39.81
CA CYS A 970 2.14 26.21 40.59
C CYS A 970 0.88 25.52 40.14
N HIS A 971 0.27 24.85 41.08
CA HIS A 971 -1.05 24.24 41.01
C HIS A 971 -2.15 25.31 40.77
N GLU A 972 -3.07 25.05 39.83
CA GLU A 972 -4.51 24.80 39.94
C GLU A 972 -5.08 24.52 38.58
#